data_f75c4892f411ced6af3f5c2ea6a3afa0
#
_entry.id   f75c4892f411ced6af3f5c2ea6a3afa0
#
_cell.length_a   1.000
_cell.length_b   1.000
_cell.length_c   1.000
_cell.angle_alpha   90.00
_cell.angle_beta   90.00
_cell.angle_gamma   90.00
#
_symmetry.space_group_name_H-M   'P 1'
#
loop_
_entity.id
_entity.type
_entity.pdbx_description
1 polymer ?
#
loop_
_entity_poly.entity_id
_entity_poly.type
_entity_poly.pdbx_seq_one_letter_code
_entity_poly.pdbx_strand_id
1 'polypeptide(L)'
;MKPCFIDLHIHTSEDSNNINELYNVDILLEKVRGISKTNNFLISLTDHNRINKSAYINLQQKTSNFLVGVELHILNYPECSPYHCHLYFNLNKQTIEDKEELEKEIDEINNILIKLYSNAMPSSNDTIPTINDIIREFTEYDFLILPHGGQSHRTFDKSIPKQGVKFDTILERNIYFNLFDGFTARSNKGLETTQEYFKRLGINEFINLITSSDNYNPNSYPDCKTGGEQFIPTWMYSKPTFNGLRVALSESMRLSYGDNPREEWQEQIKKVELKNHLIDIDVSFEPGLNVVIGNSSSGKTLLVDSIIKKMQNKTNESQYIDFGIDDLYIDNPSSMMPHYFSQNYISTIIDKNNVSNKSLNDNPLLKQIFPIDKNFVQKSGEMLNKLRNNINKMIDAVEEIFKQEEALCKIPSFVRLINLGKQIVNPINKFKPNDNELIKLTYENYNEHIEQLDSIEKDSMNLAFCESIKDEINAIKTKLTNAYKEICFANELKEIILSNINSIESQLRKDNLREVQIQKDKENLYETLKSYKQSLDEFYKNLNELAQYNISFETKRISSSGHTLFISNNLKISKEILLEAINSFLKNQIPSYELIEPKYLFISNTKQKNPKVKDFNDLKERIFKEISSKNETNYEILYKGEKDFYSLSPGLKSSVILDIILGYDDDHAPLIIDQPEDNLATNYINGGLIDAIKKAKNRKQIIMVSHNATIPMLGDAQNIIVCKNENNFITIKSYLLEEDYEQQNVTDVIADLTDGGKPSIKKRFKKYNIRSFVEVKNDENKNI
;
A
#
# COMPACT_ATOMS: atom_id res chain seq x y z
N MET A 1 -5.74 20.83 -10.22
CA MET A 1 -5.97 22.01 -11.10
C MET A 1 -6.41 21.49 -12.45
N LYS A 2 -7.50 22.04 -13.00
CA LYS A 2 -8.00 21.59 -14.30
C LYS A 2 -7.05 22.05 -15.40
N PRO A 3 -6.64 21.15 -16.31
CA PRO A 3 -5.76 21.52 -17.42
C PRO A 3 -6.41 22.57 -18.31
N CYS A 4 -5.64 23.59 -18.70
CA CYS A 4 -6.03 24.68 -19.56
C CYS A 4 -5.40 24.48 -20.94
N PHE A 5 -6.23 24.38 -21.99
CA PHE A 5 -5.74 24.41 -23.36
C PHE A 5 -5.23 25.79 -23.71
N ILE A 6 -4.07 25.92 -24.32
CA ILE A 6 -3.53 27.22 -24.73
C ILE A 6 -3.19 27.24 -26.22
N ASP A 7 -3.58 28.34 -26.88
CA ASP A 7 -3.14 28.70 -28.23
C ASP A 7 -2.99 30.22 -28.32
N LEU A 8 -1.74 30.65 -28.28
CA LEU A 8 -1.41 32.09 -28.19
C LEU A 8 -0.91 32.68 -29.50
N HIS A 9 -1.05 31.97 -30.63
CA HIS A 9 -0.63 32.46 -31.94
C HIS A 9 -1.70 32.14 -32.97
N ILE A 10 -2.69 33.06 -33.06
CA ILE A 10 -3.81 33.00 -34.00
C ILE A 10 -3.89 34.32 -34.72
N HIS A 11 -3.93 34.30 -36.05
CA HIS A 11 -4.09 35.51 -36.86
C HIS A 11 -5.55 35.70 -37.23
N THR A 12 -5.97 36.96 -37.26
CA THR A 12 -7.29 37.36 -37.74
C THR A 12 -7.24 37.96 -39.14
N SER A 13 -6.06 38.40 -39.58
CA SER A 13 -5.85 39.10 -40.85
C SER A 13 -4.60 38.54 -41.55
N GLU A 14 -4.66 38.32 -42.86
CA GLU A 14 -3.50 37.91 -43.66
C GLU A 14 -2.53 39.11 -43.92
N ASP A 15 -3.10 40.31 -44.03
CA ASP A 15 -2.37 41.56 -44.18
C ASP A 15 -2.80 42.56 -43.10
N SER A 16 -1.91 42.82 -42.15
CA SER A 16 -2.20 43.72 -41.03
C SER A 16 -2.28 45.21 -41.40
N ASN A 17 -2.02 45.58 -42.68
CA ASN A 17 -2.41 46.88 -43.19
C ASN A 17 -3.90 46.95 -43.55
N ASN A 18 -4.54 45.76 -43.76
CA ASN A 18 -5.94 45.61 -44.08
C ASN A 18 -6.59 44.64 -43.07
N ILE A 19 -6.86 45.17 -41.88
CA ILE A 19 -7.39 44.38 -40.77
C ILE A 19 -8.77 43.76 -41.14
N ASN A 20 -8.96 42.47 -40.92
CA ASN A 20 -10.24 41.79 -41.13
C ASN A 20 -11.19 42.05 -39.93
N GLU A 21 -12.00 43.10 -40.03
CA GLU A 21 -12.98 43.46 -38.99
C GLU A 21 -14.14 42.44 -38.88
N LEU A 22 -14.31 41.54 -39.89
CA LEU A 22 -15.37 40.53 -39.95
C LEU A 22 -14.88 39.15 -39.53
N TYR A 23 -13.74 39.08 -38.82
CA TYR A 23 -13.23 37.78 -38.33
C TYR A 23 -14.24 37.05 -37.45
N ASN A 24 -14.50 35.79 -37.75
CA ASN A 24 -15.55 35.02 -37.08
C ASN A 24 -15.05 34.36 -35.79
N VAL A 25 -15.18 35.06 -34.68
CA VAL A 25 -14.78 34.60 -33.35
C VAL A 25 -15.64 33.44 -32.85
N ASP A 26 -16.91 33.31 -33.28
CA ASP A 26 -17.80 32.23 -32.83
C ASP A 26 -17.31 30.88 -33.34
N ILE A 27 -16.93 30.82 -34.62
CA ILE A 27 -16.36 29.58 -35.22
C ILE A 27 -15.05 29.20 -34.52
N LEU A 28 -14.17 30.20 -34.28
CA LEU A 28 -12.93 29.96 -33.55
C LEU A 28 -13.18 29.36 -32.17
N LEU A 29 -14.08 29.96 -31.39
CA LEU A 29 -14.40 29.47 -30.04
C LEU A 29 -15.05 28.08 -30.06
N GLU A 30 -15.89 27.75 -31.03
CA GLU A 30 -16.45 26.43 -31.21
C GLU A 30 -15.33 25.37 -31.40
N LYS A 31 -14.37 25.67 -32.29
CA LYS A 31 -13.22 24.80 -32.56
C LYS A 31 -12.30 24.65 -31.35
N VAL A 32 -11.96 25.74 -30.67
CA VAL A 32 -11.15 25.74 -29.45
C VAL A 32 -11.81 24.90 -28.34
N ARG A 33 -13.14 25.06 -28.14
CA ARG A 33 -13.90 24.25 -27.19
C ARG A 33 -13.94 22.76 -27.59
N GLY A 34 -13.93 22.47 -28.87
CA GLY A 34 -13.84 21.10 -29.40
C GLY A 34 -12.53 20.41 -29.01
N ILE A 35 -11.41 21.13 -29.02
CA ILE A 35 -10.09 20.62 -28.59
C ILE A 35 -10.01 20.57 -27.07
N SER A 36 -10.35 21.66 -26.38
CA SER A 36 -10.25 21.75 -24.91
C SER A 36 -11.23 20.84 -24.17
N LYS A 37 -12.30 20.39 -24.83
CA LYS A 37 -13.42 19.60 -24.24
C LYS A 37 -14.09 20.27 -23.04
N THR A 38 -13.66 21.48 -22.70
CA THR A 38 -14.12 22.28 -21.56
C THR A 38 -14.10 23.76 -21.94
N ASN A 39 -14.56 24.63 -21.04
CA ASN A 39 -14.38 26.06 -21.19
C ASN A 39 -13.05 26.59 -20.58
N ASN A 40 -12.13 25.67 -20.26
CA ASN A 40 -10.82 26.01 -19.67
C ASN A 40 -9.76 26.09 -20.77
N PHE A 41 -9.65 27.27 -21.38
CA PHE A 41 -8.67 27.56 -22.43
C PHE A 41 -8.16 29.00 -22.28
N LEU A 42 -6.99 29.30 -22.86
CA LEU A 42 -6.43 30.63 -22.98
C LEU A 42 -5.95 30.82 -24.41
N ILE A 43 -6.43 31.86 -25.09
CA ILE A 43 -6.09 32.18 -26.48
C ILE A 43 -5.60 33.62 -26.63
N SER A 44 -4.87 33.89 -27.72
CA SER A 44 -4.49 35.26 -28.10
C SER A 44 -4.57 35.43 -29.62
N LEU A 45 -5.08 36.57 -30.06
CA LEU A 45 -5.15 36.95 -31.47
C LEU A 45 -3.95 37.87 -31.77
N THR A 46 -2.96 37.35 -32.52
CA THR A 46 -1.65 38.00 -32.67
C THR A 46 -1.35 38.31 -34.12
N ASP A 47 -2.04 39.33 -34.68
CA ASP A 47 -1.74 39.82 -36.02
C ASP A 47 -0.38 40.50 -36.07
N HIS A 48 0.23 40.56 -37.25
CA HIS A 48 1.54 41.16 -37.45
C HIS A 48 1.57 42.67 -37.18
N ASN A 49 2.31 43.09 -36.18
CA ASN A 49 2.59 44.49 -35.84
C ASN A 49 1.36 45.40 -35.64
N ARG A 50 0.17 44.81 -35.47
CA ARG A 50 -1.12 45.49 -35.21
C ARG A 50 -2.02 44.55 -34.40
N ILE A 51 -2.93 45.13 -33.67
CA ILE A 51 -3.96 44.42 -32.92
C ILE A 51 -5.32 44.63 -33.58
N ASN A 52 -6.03 43.57 -33.91
CA ASN A 52 -7.40 43.64 -34.40
C ASN A 52 -8.38 43.95 -33.26
N LYS A 53 -8.68 45.22 -33.06
CA LYS A 53 -9.59 45.71 -32.01
C LYS A 53 -10.98 45.06 -32.14
N SER A 54 -11.56 45.03 -33.34
CA SER A 54 -12.91 44.50 -33.57
C SER A 54 -12.99 43.02 -33.18
N ALA A 55 -11.97 42.21 -33.49
CA ALA A 55 -11.91 40.80 -33.10
C ALA A 55 -11.82 40.61 -31.58
N TYR A 56 -11.01 41.42 -30.88
CA TYR A 56 -10.92 41.36 -29.41
C TYR A 56 -12.20 41.81 -28.72
N ILE A 57 -12.90 42.84 -29.20
CA ILE A 57 -14.18 43.25 -28.64
C ILE A 57 -15.25 42.18 -28.84
N ASN A 58 -15.27 41.52 -30.00
CA ASN A 58 -16.17 40.38 -30.24
C ASN A 58 -15.80 39.20 -29.32
N LEU A 59 -14.51 38.94 -29.05
CA LEU A 59 -14.03 37.90 -28.17
C LEU A 59 -14.42 38.17 -26.72
N GLN A 60 -14.24 39.40 -26.23
CA GLN A 60 -14.61 39.86 -24.90
C GLN A 60 -16.08 39.61 -24.54
N GLN A 61 -16.99 39.77 -25.52
CA GLN A 61 -18.41 39.49 -25.31
C GLN A 61 -18.74 38.03 -25.09
N LYS A 62 -17.81 37.10 -25.42
CA LYS A 62 -18.01 35.66 -25.39
C LYS A 62 -17.22 34.93 -24.27
N THR A 63 -16.07 35.48 -23.91
CA THR A 63 -15.15 34.90 -22.91
C THR A 63 -14.20 35.94 -22.38
N SER A 64 -13.73 35.76 -21.17
CA SER A 64 -12.59 36.48 -20.57
C SER A 64 -11.26 35.72 -20.66
N ASN A 65 -11.25 34.52 -21.25
CA ASN A 65 -10.09 33.62 -21.30
C ASN A 65 -9.21 33.96 -22.53
N PHE A 66 -8.74 35.16 -22.60
CA PHE A 66 -7.83 35.64 -23.66
C PHE A 66 -6.77 36.59 -23.10
N LEU A 67 -5.65 36.68 -23.81
CA LEU A 67 -4.65 37.74 -23.63
C LEU A 67 -4.64 38.62 -24.85
N VAL A 68 -4.56 39.95 -24.64
CA VAL A 68 -4.27 40.88 -25.73
C VAL A 68 -2.81 40.71 -26.12
N GLY A 69 -2.57 40.36 -27.36
CA GLY A 69 -1.24 40.08 -27.87
C GLY A 69 -1.03 40.56 -29.29
N VAL A 70 0.22 40.55 -29.70
CA VAL A 70 0.65 40.96 -31.05
C VAL A 70 1.88 40.19 -31.46
N GLU A 71 2.00 39.81 -32.74
CA GLU A 71 3.23 39.25 -33.30
C GLU A 71 4.06 40.39 -33.90
N LEU A 72 5.28 40.59 -33.39
CA LEU A 72 6.18 41.62 -33.82
C LEU A 72 7.27 41.10 -34.74
N HIS A 73 7.64 41.88 -35.73
CA HIS A 73 8.81 41.67 -36.53
C HIS A 73 9.95 42.53 -35.98
N ILE A 74 10.96 41.96 -35.34
CA ILE A 74 11.98 42.68 -34.57
C ILE A 74 13.40 42.24 -34.87
N LEU A 75 14.36 43.05 -34.44
CA LEU A 75 15.79 42.79 -34.48
C LEU A 75 16.35 42.72 -33.05
N ASN A 76 17.38 41.89 -32.82
CA ASN A 76 18.16 42.02 -31.58
C ASN A 76 18.97 43.34 -31.57
N TYR A 77 19.58 43.64 -32.70
CA TYR A 77 20.33 44.88 -33.02
C TYR A 77 20.40 45.04 -34.53
N PRO A 78 20.76 46.22 -35.06
CA PRO A 78 20.61 46.56 -36.48
C PRO A 78 21.27 45.58 -37.48
N GLU A 79 22.36 44.94 -37.12
CA GLU A 79 23.12 44.02 -38.00
C GLU A 79 22.57 42.58 -38.01
N CYS A 80 21.55 42.28 -37.18
CA CYS A 80 20.97 40.92 -37.12
C CYS A 80 19.90 40.73 -38.20
N SER A 81 19.64 39.44 -38.51
CA SER A 81 18.44 39.09 -39.26
C SER A 81 17.19 39.24 -38.39
N PRO A 82 16.10 39.76 -38.96
CA PRO A 82 14.85 39.93 -38.21
C PRO A 82 14.19 38.58 -37.88
N TYR A 83 13.50 38.56 -36.77
CA TYR A 83 12.72 37.40 -36.31
C TYR A 83 11.33 37.85 -35.80
N HIS A 84 10.41 36.88 -35.70
CA HIS A 84 9.09 37.12 -35.13
C HIS A 84 9.12 36.86 -33.62
N CYS A 85 8.38 37.70 -32.90
CA CYS A 85 8.28 37.68 -31.47
C CYS A 85 6.89 38.07 -30.99
N HIS A 86 6.28 37.33 -30.13
CA HIS A 86 4.98 37.67 -29.55
C HIS A 86 5.15 38.50 -28.27
N LEU A 87 4.32 39.50 -28.14
CA LEU A 87 4.09 40.21 -26.90
C LEU A 87 2.66 39.95 -26.42
N TYR A 88 2.52 39.64 -25.13
CA TYR A 88 1.22 39.48 -24.45
C TYR A 88 1.15 40.46 -23.29
N PHE A 89 0.11 41.28 -23.24
CA PHE A 89 -0.02 42.36 -22.27
C PHE A 89 -0.80 41.92 -21.03
N ASN A 90 -0.33 42.33 -19.85
CA ASN A 90 -1.02 42.16 -18.59
C ASN A 90 -2.06 43.25 -18.38
N LEU A 91 -3.27 43.03 -18.88
CA LEU A 91 -4.39 43.93 -18.61
C LEU A 91 -5.12 43.45 -17.35
N ASN A 92 -5.53 44.40 -16.51
CA ASN A 92 -6.26 44.07 -15.32
C ASN A 92 -7.66 43.50 -15.65
N LYS A 93 -8.25 42.77 -14.70
CA LYS A 93 -9.54 42.12 -14.91
C LYS A 93 -10.65 43.11 -15.26
N GLN A 94 -10.67 44.29 -14.65
CA GLN A 94 -11.67 45.31 -14.90
C GLN A 94 -11.59 45.80 -16.35
N THR A 95 -10.39 46.08 -16.88
CA THR A 95 -10.16 46.44 -18.29
C THR A 95 -10.63 45.34 -19.25
N ILE A 96 -10.39 44.06 -18.93
CA ILE A 96 -10.83 42.93 -19.76
C ILE A 96 -12.37 42.81 -19.77
N GLU A 97 -13.03 43.05 -18.66
CA GLU A 97 -14.48 42.91 -18.51
C GLU A 97 -15.26 44.16 -19.02
N ASP A 98 -14.64 45.33 -19.05
CA ASP A 98 -15.24 46.57 -19.54
C ASP A 98 -14.86 46.84 -21.01
N LYS A 99 -15.90 46.92 -21.85
CA LYS A 99 -15.70 47.10 -23.29
C LYS A 99 -15.02 48.41 -23.63
N GLU A 100 -15.44 49.51 -23.00
CA GLU A 100 -14.91 50.84 -23.33
C GLU A 100 -13.45 51.00 -22.87
N GLU A 101 -13.12 50.45 -21.72
CA GLU A 101 -11.74 50.41 -21.22
C GLU A 101 -10.86 49.54 -22.10
N LEU A 102 -11.33 48.35 -22.52
CA LEU A 102 -10.58 47.47 -23.41
C LEU A 102 -10.35 48.10 -24.79
N GLU A 103 -11.37 48.75 -25.37
CA GLU A 103 -11.23 49.51 -26.65
C GLU A 103 -10.16 50.59 -26.54
N LYS A 104 -10.20 51.38 -25.47
CA LYS A 104 -9.23 52.43 -25.20
C LYS A 104 -7.81 51.89 -25.07
N GLU A 105 -7.63 50.84 -24.28
CA GLU A 105 -6.32 50.21 -24.04
C GLU A 105 -5.71 49.65 -25.34
N ILE A 106 -6.52 48.94 -26.14
CA ILE A 106 -6.09 48.44 -27.45
C ILE A 106 -5.72 49.59 -28.40
N ASP A 107 -6.46 50.74 -28.39
CA ASP A 107 -6.12 51.90 -29.18
C ASP A 107 -4.79 52.53 -28.74
N GLU A 108 -4.53 52.61 -27.42
CA GLU A 108 -3.24 53.10 -26.90
C GLU A 108 -2.08 52.21 -27.34
N ILE A 109 -2.20 50.87 -27.22
CA ILE A 109 -1.20 49.92 -27.69
C ILE A 109 -1.00 50.04 -29.21
N ASN A 110 -2.08 50.10 -30.00
CA ASN A 110 -1.98 50.26 -31.45
C ASN A 110 -1.32 51.58 -31.86
N ASN A 111 -1.53 52.67 -31.12
CA ASN A 111 -0.85 53.95 -31.38
C ASN A 111 0.68 53.84 -31.20
N ILE A 112 1.14 53.06 -30.19
CA ILE A 112 2.55 52.74 -30.01
C ILE A 112 3.07 51.89 -31.18
N LEU A 113 2.30 50.86 -31.58
CA LEU A 113 2.66 50.02 -32.73
C LEU A 113 2.73 50.78 -34.04
N ILE A 114 1.83 51.76 -34.30
CA ILE A 114 1.85 52.62 -35.48
C ILE A 114 3.10 53.50 -35.47
N LYS A 115 3.52 53.99 -34.32
CA LYS A 115 4.74 54.78 -34.17
C LYS A 115 5.99 53.95 -34.46
N LEU A 116 6.03 52.68 -33.99
CA LEU A 116 7.14 51.76 -34.21
C LEU A 116 7.21 51.22 -35.66
N TYR A 117 6.06 50.99 -36.27
CA TYR A 117 5.95 50.42 -37.61
C TYR A 117 5.08 51.34 -38.50
N SER A 118 5.73 52.18 -39.31
CA SER A 118 5.01 53.02 -40.29
C SER A 118 4.24 52.19 -41.33
N ASN A 119 4.72 50.98 -41.62
CA ASN A 119 4.03 49.97 -42.41
C ASN A 119 3.96 48.67 -41.55
N ALA A 120 2.77 48.12 -41.37
CA ALA A 120 2.59 46.89 -40.57
C ALA A 120 3.38 45.68 -41.13
N MET A 121 3.76 45.70 -42.41
CA MET A 121 4.54 44.69 -43.07
C MET A 121 5.86 45.29 -43.59
N PRO A 122 6.88 45.57 -42.73
CA PRO A 122 8.11 46.23 -43.14
C PRO A 122 8.91 45.32 -44.09
N SER A 123 9.49 45.95 -45.13
CA SER A 123 10.25 45.24 -46.17
C SER A 123 11.77 45.49 -46.09
N SER A 124 12.21 46.42 -45.23
CA SER A 124 13.65 46.76 -45.03
C SER A 124 14.00 46.72 -43.55
N ASN A 125 15.21 46.20 -43.24
CA ASN A 125 15.74 46.14 -41.88
C ASN A 125 15.80 47.51 -41.20
N ASP A 126 16.03 48.61 -41.95
CA ASP A 126 16.11 49.94 -41.41
C ASP A 126 14.79 50.45 -40.83
N THR A 127 13.69 49.79 -41.18
CA THR A 127 12.33 50.10 -40.67
C THR A 127 11.84 49.13 -39.61
N ILE A 128 12.67 48.20 -39.20
CA ILE A 128 12.33 47.17 -38.19
C ILE A 128 12.92 47.61 -36.84
N PRO A 129 12.10 47.78 -35.80
CA PRO A 129 12.59 48.16 -34.48
C PRO A 129 13.43 47.07 -33.82
N THR A 130 14.36 47.47 -32.97
CA THR A 130 15.12 46.56 -32.12
C THR A 130 14.31 46.16 -30.89
N ILE A 131 14.69 45.06 -30.23
CA ILE A 131 14.07 44.64 -28.97
C ILE A 131 14.15 45.71 -27.88
N ASN A 132 15.25 46.51 -27.87
CA ASN A 132 15.37 47.64 -26.94
C ASN A 132 14.38 48.75 -27.24
N ASP A 133 14.05 49.01 -28.52
CA ASP A 133 13.02 49.99 -28.88
C ASP A 133 11.65 49.51 -28.40
N ILE A 134 11.34 48.23 -28.51
CA ILE A 134 10.10 47.64 -28.01
C ILE A 134 10.00 47.83 -26.49
N ILE A 135 11.03 47.46 -25.72
CA ILE A 135 11.04 47.62 -24.26
C ILE A 135 10.89 49.08 -23.85
N ARG A 136 11.53 50.01 -24.56
CA ARG A 136 11.44 51.44 -24.27
C ARG A 136 10.04 51.99 -24.50
N GLU A 137 9.41 51.65 -25.63
CA GLU A 137 8.11 52.20 -25.99
C GLU A 137 6.96 51.60 -25.17
N PHE A 138 7.12 50.34 -24.68
CA PHE A 138 6.15 49.67 -23.81
C PHE A 138 6.53 49.66 -22.33
N THR A 139 7.36 50.59 -21.88
CA THR A 139 7.88 50.63 -20.50
C THR A 139 6.81 50.78 -19.41
N GLU A 140 5.63 51.32 -19.75
CA GLU A 140 4.48 51.49 -18.85
C GLU A 140 3.61 50.21 -18.74
N TYR A 141 3.85 49.22 -19.61
CA TYR A 141 3.13 47.94 -19.64
C TYR A 141 3.92 46.81 -18.98
N ASP A 142 3.22 45.93 -18.27
CA ASP A 142 3.72 44.60 -17.89
C ASP A 142 3.35 43.63 -19.02
N PHE A 143 4.33 42.94 -19.60
CA PHE A 143 4.10 42.06 -20.74
C PHE A 143 5.08 40.89 -20.74
N LEU A 144 4.69 39.79 -21.43
CA LEU A 144 5.54 38.61 -21.69
C LEU A 144 6.06 38.67 -23.13
N ILE A 145 7.30 38.24 -23.33
CA ILE A 145 7.99 38.20 -24.62
C ILE A 145 8.31 36.74 -24.99
N LEU A 146 7.73 36.28 -26.10
CA LEU A 146 7.93 34.93 -26.61
C LEU A 146 8.34 34.93 -28.09
N PRO A 147 9.64 34.84 -28.44
CA PRO A 147 10.07 34.75 -29.83
C PRO A 147 9.74 33.38 -30.43
N HIS A 148 9.74 33.30 -31.76
CA HIS A 148 9.65 32.07 -32.51
C HIS A 148 10.87 31.18 -32.22
N GLY A 149 10.64 29.96 -31.69
CA GLY A 149 11.69 29.00 -31.36
C GLY A 149 11.71 27.77 -32.24
N GLY A 150 10.57 27.41 -32.84
CA GLY A 150 10.43 26.14 -33.58
C GLY A 150 9.60 26.25 -34.86
N GLN A 151 9.30 27.44 -35.34
CA GLN A 151 8.61 27.63 -36.60
C GLN A 151 9.54 27.40 -37.80
N SER A 152 8.97 27.31 -39.00
CA SER A 152 9.71 27.04 -40.25
C SER A 152 10.63 28.19 -40.69
N HIS A 153 10.32 29.43 -40.30
CA HIS A 153 11.04 30.62 -40.72
C HIS A 153 11.00 31.71 -39.64
N ARG A 154 11.92 32.69 -39.80
CA ARG A 154 12.02 33.88 -38.92
C ARG A 154 12.06 33.55 -37.43
N THR A 155 12.84 32.51 -37.11
CA THR A 155 13.08 32.08 -35.73
C THR A 155 14.27 32.78 -35.12
N PHE A 156 14.30 32.93 -33.80
CA PHE A 156 15.37 33.55 -33.05
C PHE A 156 16.75 32.91 -33.32
N ASP A 157 16.84 31.61 -33.40
CA ASP A 157 18.08 30.89 -33.68
C ASP A 157 18.66 31.17 -35.07
N LYS A 158 17.80 31.50 -36.03
CA LYS A 158 18.21 31.90 -37.39
C LYS A 158 18.61 33.37 -37.53
N SER A 159 18.18 34.20 -36.57
CA SER A 159 18.57 35.63 -36.53
C SER A 159 20.04 35.80 -36.15
N ILE A 160 20.64 34.78 -35.55
CA ILE A 160 22.03 34.84 -35.07
C ILE A 160 22.98 34.36 -36.14
N PRO A 161 24.08 35.09 -36.46
CA PRO A 161 25.03 34.71 -37.50
C PRO A 161 25.70 33.37 -37.22
N LYS A 162 25.64 32.44 -38.18
CA LYS A 162 26.22 31.08 -38.04
C LYS A 162 27.70 30.97 -38.25
N GLN A 163 28.36 31.92 -38.93
CA GLN A 163 29.81 31.88 -39.21
C GLN A 163 30.39 33.28 -39.38
N GLY A 164 31.59 33.49 -38.81
CA GLY A 164 32.50 34.56 -39.21
C GLY A 164 32.41 35.90 -38.47
N VAL A 165 31.36 36.20 -37.76
CA VAL A 165 31.29 37.30 -36.82
C VAL A 165 31.53 36.75 -35.43
N LYS A 166 32.45 37.35 -34.68
CA LYS A 166 32.61 37.02 -33.24
C LYS A 166 31.37 37.58 -32.54
N PHE A 167 30.35 36.74 -32.45
CA PHE A 167 29.17 37.03 -31.69
C PHE A 167 29.53 37.02 -30.20
N ASP A 168 29.16 38.06 -29.52
CA ASP A 168 29.31 38.03 -28.08
C ASP A 168 28.23 37.14 -27.49
N THR A 169 28.59 35.87 -27.24
CA THR A 169 27.70 34.89 -26.58
C THR A 169 27.16 35.42 -25.25
N ILE A 170 27.83 36.40 -24.63
CA ILE A 170 27.36 37.10 -23.43
C ILE A 170 26.16 37.98 -23.76
N LEU A 171 26.13 38.64 -24.89
CA LEU A 171 25.02 39.48 -25.31
C LEU A 171 23.76 38.64 -25.59
N GLU A 172 23.91 37.52 -26.27
CA GLU A 172 22.77 36.62 -26.53
C GLU A 172 22.21 36.03 -25.25
N ARG A 173 23.07 35.62 -24.33
CA ARG A 173 22.63 35.15 -22.98
C ARG A 173 21.91 36.27 -22.23
N ASN A 174 22.41 37.48 -22.26
CA ASN A 174 21.79 38.62 -21.61
C ASN A 174 20.38 38.86 -22.15
N ILE A 175 20.19 38.83 -23.47
CA ILE A 175 18.87 38.96 -24.11
C ILE A 175 17.97 37.84 -23.66
N TYR A 176 18.43 36.60 -23.74
CA TYR A 176 17.65 35.45 -23.32
C TYR A 176 17.20 35.51 -21.85
N PHE A 177 18.14 35.71 -20.92
CA PHE A 177 17.86 35.68 -19.48
C PHE A 177 17.01 36.86 -18.99
N ASN A 178 17.14 38.02 -19.60
CA ASN A 178 16.51 39.21 -19.07
C ASN A 178 15.26 39.61 -19.83
N LEU A 179 15.05 39.14 -21.05
CA LEU A 179 14.02 39.67 -21.93
C LEU A 179 13.00 38.59 -22.37
N PHE A 180 13.38 37.34 -22.44
CA PHE A 180 12.47 36.29 -22.93
C PHE A 180 11.87 35.46 -21.79
N ASP A 181 10.55 35.32 -21.83
CA ASP A 181 9.81 34.51 -20.86
C ASP A 181 9.60 33.05 -21.32
N GLY A 182 9.75 32.80 -22.63
CA GLY A 182 9.59 31.49 -23.25
C GLY A 182 9.71 31.60 -24.77
N PHE A 183 9.29 30.53 -25.48
CA PHE A 183 9.31 30.47 -26.93
C PHE A 183 7.99 29.94 -27.50
N THR A 184 7.68 30.30 -28.75
CA THR A 184 6.56 29.71 -29.47
C THR A 184 7.05 28.78 -30.58
N ALA A 185 6.32 27.69 -30.83
CA ALA A 185 6.56 26.77 -31.93
C ALA A 185 5.22 26.16 -32.40
N ARG A 186 5.25 25.31 -33.43
CA ARG A 186 4.09 24.59 -33.90
C ARG A 186 4.04 23.16 -33.34
N SER A 187 5.19 22.59 -33.09
CA SER A 187 5.34 21.23 -32.54
C SER A 187 6.47 21.16 -31.51
N ASN A 188 6.46 20.15 -30.68
CA ASN A 188 7.50 19.91 -29.68
C ASN A 188 8.88 19.61 -30.28
N LYS A 189 8.95 19.25 -31.56
CA LYS A 189 10.23 19.08 -32.27
C LYS A 189 11.05 20.35 -32.27
N GLY A 190 10.40 21.52 -32.35
CA GLY A 190 11.06 22.81 -32.24
C GLY A 190 11.73 23.04 -30.89
N LEU A 191 11.19 22.46 -29.80
CA LEU A 191 11.77 22.54 -28.47
C LEU A 191 13.16 21.85 -28.41
N GLU A 192 13.31 20.65 -28.96
CA GLU A 192 14.57 19.93 -28.96
C GLU A 192 15.66 20.71 -29.70
N THR A 193 15.34 21.21 -30.88
CA THR A 193 16.27 22.03 -31.69
C THR A 193 16.69 23.30 -30.95
N THR A 194 15.76 23.96 -30.28
CA THR A 194 16.03 25.17 -29.53
C THR A 194 16.85 24.87 -28.27
N GLN A 195 16.58 23.81 -27.57
CA GLN A 195 17.36 23.37 -26.39
C GLN A 195 18.82 23.03 -26.79
N GLU A 196 19.04 22.34 -27.91
CA GLU A 196 20.39 22.04 -28.40
C GLU A 196 21.16 23.33 -28.75
N TYR A 197 20.47 24.31 -29.32
CA TYR A 197 21.06 25.61 -29.60
C TYR A 197 21.54 26.30 -28.32
N PHE A 198 20.67 26.38 -27.31
CA PHE A 198 21.01 27.05 -26.04
C PHE A 198 22.07 26.28 -25.24
N LYS A 199 22.07 24.95 -25.27
CA LYS A 199 23.18 24.15 -24.71
C LYS A 199 24.51 24.48 -25.33
N ARG A 200 24.57 24.70 -26.65
CA ARG A 200 25.78 25.13 -27.33
C ARG A 200 26.26 26.52 -26.92
N LEU A 201 25.32 27.40 -26.54
CA LEU A 201 25.63 28.71 -25.97
C LEU A 201 26.06 28.64 -24.49
N GLY A 202 26.01 27.45 -23.88
CA GLY A 202 26.28 27.22 -22.46
C GLY A 202 25.14 27.62 -21.55
N ILE A 203 23.92 27.74 -22.07
CA ILE A 203 22.71 27.95 -21.32
C ILE A 203 22.11 26.58 -20.98
N ASN A 204 22.20 26.17 -19.72
CA ASN A 204 21.71 24.88 -19.24
C ASN A 204 20.36 24.98 -18.55
N GLU A 205 19.79 26.16 -18.49
CA GLU A 205 18.49 26.39 -17.86
C GLU A 205 17.34 25.87 -18.74
N PHE A 206 16.22 25.60 -18.10
CA PHE A 206 15.04 25.12 -18.78
C PHE A 206 14.44 26.19 -19.70
N ILE A 207 14.10 25.82 -20.93
CA ILE A 207 13.45 26.67 -21.91
C ILE A 207 12.03 26.21 -22.08
N ASN A 208 11.07 27.07 -21.79
CA ASN A 208 9.67 26.80 -21.99
C ASN A 208 9.24 27.10 -23.41
N LEU A 209 8.55 26.12 -24.01
CA LEU A 209 7.97 26.23 -25.34
C LEU A 209 6.47 26.12 -25.24
N ILE A 210 5.75 27.01 -25.93
CA ILE A 210 4.32 26.89 -26.17
C ILE A 210 4.11 26.57 -27.64
N THR A 211 3.40 25.47 -27.90
CA THR A 211 2.95 25.17 -29.26
C THR A 211 1.71 26.01 -29.58
N SER A 212 1.62 26.47 -30.81
CA SER A 212 0.53 27.32 -31.27
C SER A 212 0.14 26.98 -32.71
N SER A 213 -1.10 27.27 -33.10
CA SER A 213 -1.65 26.86 -34.39
C SER A 213 -1.10 27.63 -35.58
N ASP A 214 -0.78 28.92 -35.39
CA ASP A 214 -0.46 29.86 -36.47
C ASP A 214 -1.58 29.86 -37.54
N ASN A 215 -2.83 29.82 -37.08
CA ASN A 215 -4.02 29.71 -37.91
C ASN A 215 -4.51 31.08 -38.35
N TYR A 216 -4.91 31.22 -39.62
CA TYR A 216 -5.42 32.45 -40.24
C TYR A 216 -6.92 32.39 -40.56
N ASN A 217 -7.52 31.19 -40.50
CA ASN A 217 -8.92 31.00 -40.86
C ASN A 217 -9.62 30.12 -39.84
N PRO A 218 -10.60 30.63 -39.09
CA PRO A 218 -11.27 29.88 -38.03
C PRO A 218 -12.00 28.62 -38.54
N ASN A 219 -12.39 28.55 -39.84
CA ASN A 219 -13.04 27.36 -40.38
C ASN A 219 -12.09 26.15 -40.48
N SER A 220 -10.79 26.43 -40.75
CA SER A 220 -9.75 25.39 -40.84
C SER A 220 -8.93 25.22 -39.56
N TYR A 221 -9.30 25.90 -38.47
CA TYR A 221 -8.59 25.81 -37.21
C TYR A 221 -8.49 24.32 -36.74
N PRO A 222 -7.32 23.83 -36.30
CA PRO A 222 -6.06 24.50 -36.01
C PRO A 222 -5.02 24.47 -37.15
N ASP A 223 -5.41 24.32 -38.41
CA ASP A 223 -4.50 24.23 -39.54
C ASP A 223 -3.83 25.60 -39.83
N CYS A 224 -2.52 25.61 -40.10
CA CYS A 224 -1.84 26.82 -40.51
C CYS A 224 -2.03 27.11 -42.02
N LYS A 225 -1.67 28.33 -42.43
CA LYS A 225 -1.84 28.83 -43.82
C LYS A 225 -1.11 27.96 -44.85
N THR A 226 0.05 27.44 -44.53
CA THR A 226 0.99 26.78 -45.49
C THR A 226 0.99 25.26 -45.49
N GLY A 227 0.12 24.62 -44.69
CA GLY A 227 0.09 23.16 -44.61
C GLY A 227 1.42 22.57 -44.14
N GLY A 228 1.90 22.97 -43.00
CA GLY A 228 3.19 22.54 -42.42
C GLY A 228 3.11 21.38 -41.44
N GLU A 229 3.95 21.41 -40.42
CA GLU A 229 3.98 20.41 -39.37
C GLU A 229 2.65 20.30 -38.62
N GLN A 230 2.30 19.10 -38.15
CA GLN A 230 1.08 18.89 -37.37
C GLN A 230 1.08 19.73 -36.08
N PHE A 231 -0.02 20.43 -35.83
CA PHE A 231 -0.22 21.13 -34.57
C PHE A 231 -0.32 20.13 -33.43
N ILE A 232 0.46 20.38 -32.37
CA ILE A 232 0.40 19.60 -31.13
C ILE A 232 -0.09 20.52 -30.03
N PRO A 233 -1.27 20.30 -29.43
CA PRO A 233 -1.79 21.14 -28.35
C PRO A 233 -0.86 21.24 -27.14
N THR A 234 -0.78 22.43 -26.56
CA THR A 234 -0.16 22.64 -25.24
C THR A 234 -1.24 22.75 -24.19
N TRP A 235 -1.04 22.06 -23.09
CA TRP A 235 -1.90 22.09 -21.91
C TRP A 235 -1.13 22.75 -20.75
N MET A 236 -1.72 23.78 -20.17
CA MET A 236 -1.16 24.53 -19.06
C MET A 236 -1.86 24.12 -17.75
N TYR A 237 -1.07 23.88 -16.70
CA TYR A 237 -1.57 23.56 -15.35
C TYR A 237 -1.45 24.80 -14.45
N SER A 238 -2.19 25.83 -14.83
CA SER A 238 -2.40 27.10 -14.12
C SER A 238 -3.70 27.73 -14.60
N LYS A 239 -4.12 28.85 -13.99
CA LYS A 239 -5.33 29.55 -14.43
C LYS A 239 -5.17 30.16 -15.84
N PRO A 240 -6.27 30.28 -16.61
CA PRO A 240 -6.25 30.94 -17.93
C PRO A 240 -6.12 32.45 -17.80
N THR A 241 -5.02 32.93 -17.22
CA THR A 241 -4.72 34.34 -16.97
C THR A 241 -3.27 34.64 -17.33
N PHE A 242 -2.93 35.93 -17.40
CA PHE A 242 -1.57 36.39 -17.64
C PHE A 242 -0.59 35.84 -16.56
N ASN A 243 -0.95 35.99 -15.28
CA ASN A 243 -0.11 35.46 -14.20
C ASN A 243 -0.02 33.94 -14.23
N GLY A 244 -1.09 33.23 -14.61
CA GLY A 244 -1.07 31.79 -14.82
C GLY A 244 -0.08 31.36 -15.91
N LEU A 245 -0.06 32.11 -17.03
CA LEU A 245 0.91 31.89 -18.10
C LEU A 245 2.34 32.18 -17.63
N ARG A 246 2.57 33.30 -16.92
CA ARG A 246 3.88 33.66 -16.38
C ARG A 246 4.45 32.58 -15.48
N VAL A 247 3.64 32.04 -14.57
CA VAL A 247 4.04 30.96 -13.69
C VAL A 247 4.28 29.64 -14.46
N ALA A 248 3.43 29.33 -15.46
CA ALA A 248 3.61 28.15 -16.30
C ALA A 248 4.87 28.22 -17.15
N LEU A 249 5.25 29.42 -17.63
CA LEU A 249 6.48 29.63 -18.39
C LEU A 249 7.75 29.49 -17.51
N SER A 250 7.64 29.66 -16.20
CA SER A 250 8.78 29.49 -15.29
C SER A 250 9.08 28.04 -14.92
N GLU A 251 8.15 27.09 -15.18
CA GLU A 251 8.28 25.69 -14.75
C GLU A 251 7.80 24.69 -15.81
N SER A 252 8.71 23.80 -16.23
CA SER A 252 8.43 22.81 -17.28
C SER A 252 7.27 21.88 -16.95
N MET A 253 7.11 21.57 -15.67
CA MET A 253 6.10 20.64 -15.21
C MET A 253 4.67 21.20 -15.26
N ARG A 254 4.53 22.52 -15.44
CA ARG A 254 3.24 23.18 -15.66
C ARG A 254 2.75 23.16 -17.10
N LEU A 255 3.53 22.59 -18.00
CA LEU A 255 3.16 22.40 -19.40
C LEU A 255 3.17 20.93 -19.79
N SER A 256 2.26 20.52 -20.64
CA SER A 256 2.30 19.22 -21.32
C SER A 256 1.83 19.36 -22.76
N TYR A 257 2.26 18.43 -23.62
CA TYR A 257 2.00 18.48 -25.05
C TYR A 257 1.30 17.20 -25.50
N GLY A 258 0.32 17.33 -26.39
CA GLY A 258 -0.41 16.22 -26.97
C GLY A 258 -1.91 16.47 -27.03
N ASP A 259 -2.65 15.54 -27.67
CA ASP A 259 -4.08 15.67 -27.91
C ASP A 259 -4.93 15.63 -26.63
N ASN A 260 -4.39 15.09 -25.55
CA ASN A 260 -5.05 15.05 -24.25
C ASN A 260 -4.10 15.55 -23.14
N PRO A 261 -4.66 16.21 -22.11
CA PRO A 261 -3.90 16.57 -20.93
C PRO A 261 -3.46 15.32 -20.15
N ARG A 262 -2.55 15.49 -19.18
CA ARG A 262 -2.19 14.43 -18.24
C ARG A 262 -3.42 13.99 -17.45
N GLU A 263 -3.50 12.70 -17.16
CA GLU A 263 -4.52 12.17 -16.27
C GLU A 263 -4.35 12.69 -14.84
N GLU A 264 -5.45 13.10 -14.21
CA GLU A 264 -5.45 13.45 -12.79
C GLU A 264 -5.70 12.21 -11.95
N TRP A 265 -4.95 12.04 -10.87
CA TRP A 265 -5.19 10.96 -9.91
C TRP A 265 -6.30 11.32 -8.93
N GLN A 266 -6.99 10.29 -8.41
CA GLN A 266 -8.18 10.46 -7.57
C GLN A 266 -7.86 10.49 -6.06
N GLU A 267 -6.64 10.06 -5.69
CA GLU A 267 -6.19 9.91 -4.30
C GLU A 267 -5.75 11.26 -3.74
N GLN A 268 -6.72 12.12 -3.42
CA GLN A 268 -6.46 13.46 -2.93
C GLN A 268 -7.54 13.93 -1.95
N ILE A 269 -7.12 14.76 -0.99
CA ILE A 269 -8.01 15.58 -0.19
C ILE A 269 -8.37 16.78 -1.05
N LYS A 270 -9.66 17.05 -1.28
CA LYS A 270 -10.12 18.15 -2.15
C LYS A 270 -10.40 19.42 -1.37
N LYS A 271 -11.07 19.31 -0.24
CA LYS A 271 -11.49 20.47 0.54
C LYS A 271 -11.53 20.19 2.03
N VAL A 272 -11.26 21.24 2.81
CA VAL A 272 -11.40 21.24 4.27
C VAL A 272 -12.07 22.53 4.70
N GLU A 273 -13.14 22.43 5.49
CA GLU A 273 -13.93 23.56 5.96
C GLU A 273 -14.24 23.45 7.46
N LEU A 274 -14.10 24.57 8.16
CA LEU A 274 -14.56 24.72 9.54
C LEU A 274 -14.78 26.21 9.79
N LYS A 275 -15.96 26.59 10.27
CA LYS A 275 -16.24 27.98 10.61
C LYS A 275 -16.97 28.05 11.94
N ASN A 276 -16.37 28.77 12.89
CA ASN A 276 -16.96 29.08 14.18
C ASN A 276 -16.43 30.44 14.71
N HIS A 277 -16.64 30.73 15.99
CA HIS A 277 -16.22 32.00 16.60
C HIS A 277 -14.72 32.14 16.87
N LEU A 278 -13.93 31.09 16.73
CA LEU A 278 -12.48 31.04 16.96
C LEU A 278 -11.69 30.89 15.68
N ILE A 279 -12.28 30.27 14.63
CA ILE A 279 -11.55 29.87 13.44
C ILE A 279 -12.46 29.88 12.20
N ASP A 280 -11.88 30.29 11.07
CA ASP A 280 -12.45 30.20 9.72
C ASP A 280 -11.46 29.49 8.81
N ILE A 281 -11.71 28.20 8.53
CA ILE A 281 -10.96 27.37 7.59
C ILE A 281 -11.80 27.19 6.33
N ASP A 282 -11.29 27.64 5.20
CA ASP A 282 -11.83 27.37 3.87
C ASP A 282 -10.67 27.10 2.93
N VAL A 283 -10.30 25.84 2.81
CA VAL A 283 -9.12 25.39 2.10
C VAL A 283 -9.52 24.39 1.03
N SER A 284 -9.31 24.79 -0.22
CA SER A 284 -9.32 23.88 -1.37
C SER A 284 -7.89 23.42 -1.66
N PHE A 285 -7.67 22.12 -1.81
CA PHE A 285 -6.36 21.56 -2.12
C PHE A 285 -6.23 21.22 -3.60
N GLU A 286 -5.03 21.39 -4.12
CA GLU A 286 -4.67 20.98 -5.48
C GLU A 286 -4.01 19.57 -5.48
N PRO A 287 -4.02 18.85 -6.60
CA PRO A 287 -3.47 17.50 -6.68
C PRO A 287 -1.97 17.41 -6.35
N GLY A 288 -1.18 18.42 -6.69
CA GLY A 288 0.27 18.40 -6.54
C GLY A 288 0.76 18.94 -5.19
N LEU A 289 1.62 19.96 -5.23
CA LEU A 289 2.21 20.57 -4.03
C LEU A 289 1.33 21.70 -3.48
N ASN A 290 0.91 21.54 -2.23
CA ASN A 290 0.20 22.52 -1.43
C ASN A 290 1.10 22.95 -0.28
N VAL A 291 1.38 24.25 -0.13
CA VAL A 291 2.26 24.74 0.93
C VAL A 291 1.51 25.63 1.90
N VAL A 292 1.57 25.28 3.19
CA VAL A 292 0.96 26.05 4.28
C VAL A 292 1.99 27.00 4.85
N ILE A 293 1.71 28.30 4.75
CA ILE A 293 2.58 29.39 5.23
C ILE A 293 1.87 30.27 6.25
N GLY A 294 2.62 31.00 7.02
CA GLY A 294 2.11 31.96 8.01
C GLY A 294 3.10 32.19 9.15
N ASN A 295 2.85 33.18 9.97
CA ASN A 295 3.68 33.50 11.13
C ASN A 295 3.65 32.41 12.21
N SER A 296 4.49 32.49 13.22
CA SER A 296 4.39 31.61 14.40
C SER A 296 3.01 31.74 15.04
N SER A 297 2.44 30.63 15.50
CA SER A 297 1.12 30.55 16.15
C SER A 297 -0.06 31.00 15.26
N SER A 298 0.09 30.98 13.95
CA SER A 298 -0.98 31.32 13.00
C SER A 298 -1.95 30.17 12.70
N GLY A 299 -1.75 28.96 13.24
CA GLY A 299 -2.62 27.81 13.02
C GLY A 299 -2.14 26.80 11.97
N LYS A 300 -0.89 26.86 11.49
CA LYS A 300 -0.35 25.92 10.49
C LYS A 300 -0.43 24.47 10.94
N THR A 301 0.17 24.16 12.10
CA THR A 301 0.14 22.80 12.68
C THR A 301 -1.27 22.38 13.11
N LEU A 302 -2.12 23.36 13.55
CA LEU A 302 -3.52 23.12 13.84
C LEU A 302 -4.24 22.54 12.60
N LEU A 303 -4.07 23.13 11.43
CA LEU A 303 -4.72 22.66 10.20
C LEU A 303 -4.35 21.18 9.91
N VAL A 304 -3.06 20.85 9.90
CA VAL A 304 -2.61 19.50 9.52
C VAL A 304 -2.95 18.47 10.59
N ASP A 305 -2.79 18.80 11.89
CA ASP A 305 -3.19 17.91 12.99
C ASP A 305 -4.71 17.64 12.97
N SER A 306 -5.52 18.68 12.75
CA SER A 306 -6.98 18.56 12.67
C SER A 306 -7.43 17.63 11.54
N ILE A 307 -6.82 17.75 10.36
CA ILE A 307 -7.09 16.86 9.22
C ILE A 307 -6.80 15.40 9.62
N ILE A 308 -5.61 15.14 10.15
CA ILE A 308 -5.18 13.79 10.53
C ILE A 308 -6.05 13.19 11.64
N LYS A 309 -6.27 13.95 12.71
CA LYS A 309 -7.06 13.49 13.85
C LYS A 309 -8.53 13.25 13.49
N LYS A 310 -9.10 14.11 12.65
CA LYS A 310 -10.47 13.93 12.13
C LYS A 310 -10.58 12.67 11.28
N MET A 311 -9.66 12.44 10.35
CA MET A 311 -9.66 11.26 9.48
C MET A 311 -9.41 9.96 10.26
N GLN A 312 -8.65 10.01 11.36
CA GLN A 312 -8.44 8.88 12.27
C GLN A 312 -9.60 8.62 13.24
N ASN A 313 -10.63 9.48 13.28
CA ASN A 313 -11.68 9.50 14.30
C ASN A 313 -11.13 9.64 15.75
N LYS A 314 -10.08 10.46 15.91
CA LYS A 314 -9.33 10.66 17.17
C LYS A 314 -9.23 12.14 17.54
N THR A 315 -10.23 12.94 17.22
CA THR A 315 -10.26 14.38 17.50
C THR A 315 -10.02 14.70 18.97
N ASN A 316 -10.54 13.86 19.88
CA ASN A 316 -10.32 13.99 21.34
C ASN A 316 -8.84 13.85 21.78
N GLU A 317 -7.96 13.31 20.93
CA GLU A 317 -6.53 13.21 21.20
C GLU A 317 -5.74 14.43 20.70
N SER A 318 -6.40 15.38 20.02
CA SER A 318 -5.76 16.60 19.52
C SER A 318 -5.66 17.67 20.62
N GLN A 319 -4.53 18.36 20.66
CA GLN A 319 -4.36 19.55 21.50
C GLN A 319 -5.19 20.75 21.03
N TYR A 320 -5.84 20.65 19.87
CA TYR A 320 -6.65 21.70 19.24
C TYR A 320 -8.16 21.43 19.33
N ILE A 321 -8.58 20.52 20.20
CA ILE A 321 -10.01 20.16 20.36
C ILE A 321 -10.90 21.37 20.67
N ASP A 322 -10.38 22.35 21.43
CA ASP A 322 -11.09 23.57 21.82
C ASP A 322 -11.46 24.47 20.64
N PHE A 323 -10.85 24.30 19.48
CA PHE A 323 -11.21 24.98 18.25
C PHE A 323 -12.39 24.36 17.50
N GLY A 324 -13.04 23.34 18.09
CA GLY A 324 -14.22 22.70 17.48
C GLY A 324 -13.88 21.82 16.27
N ILE A 325 -12.71 21.19 16.26
CA ILE A 325 -12.26 20.34 15.15
C ILE A 325 -13.12 19.09 14.93
N ASP A 326 -14.02 18.77 15.86
CA ASP A 326 -15.01 17.72 15.68
C ASP A 326 -16.00 18.03 14.54
N ASP A 327 -16.24 19.32 14.27
CA ASP A 327 -17.12 19.78 13.20
C ASP A 327 -16.38 20.00 11.88
N LEU A 328 -15.08 19.69 11.82
CA LEU A 328 -14.28 19.84 10.59
C LEU A 328 -14.86 18.96 9.47
N TYR A 329 -15.23 19.59 8.37
CA TYR A 329 -15.60 18.91 7.13
C TYR A 329 -14.36 18.63 6.28
N ILE A 330 -14.25 17.40 5.75
CA ILE A 330 -13.15 16.99 4.86
C ILE A 330 -13.74 16.28 3.65
N ASP A 331 -13.53 16.84 2.47
CA ASP A 331 -13.83 16.19 1.19
C ASP A 331 -12.60 15.37 0.74
N ASN A 332 -12.67 14.05 0.96
CA ASN A 332 -11.67 13.08 0.53
C ASN A 332 -12.35 11.92 -0.21
N PRO A 333 -12.57 12.04 -1.53
CA PRO A 333 -13.34 11.07 -2.30
C PRO A 333 -12.78 9.66 -2.29
N SER A 334 -11.45 9.52 -2.24
CA SER A 334 -10.79 8.20 -2.19
C SER A 334 -10.85 7.56 -0.82
N SER A 335 -11.19 8.32 0.23
CA SER A 335 -11.10 7.91 1.64
C SER A 335 -9.72 7.39 2.05
N MET A 336 -8.69 7.65 1.25
CA MET A 336 -7.32 7.21 1.52
C MET A 336 -6.73 8.05 2.65
N MET A 337 -6.15 7.35 3.65
CA MET A 337 -5.52 8.01 4.79
C MET A 337 -4.19 8.63 4.37
N PRO A 338 -3.96 9.92 4.62
CA PRO A 338 -2.69 10.54 4.32
C PRO A 338 -1.56 10.01 5.22
N HIS A 339 -0.35 9.96 4.67
CA HIS A 339 0.85 9.77 5.47
C HIS A 339 1.24 11.08 6.14
N TYR A 340 1.47 11.05 7.45
CA TYR A 340 1.76 12.26 8.22
C TYR A 340 3.14 12.24 8.87
N PHE A 341 3.95 13.20 8.51
CA PHE A 341 5.23 13.51 9.14
C PHE A 341 5.08 14.74 10.03
N SER A 342 4.94 14.53 11.33
CA SER A 342 4.94 15.65 12.28
C SER A 342 6.35 16.26 12.43
N GLN A 343 6.42 17.51 12.83
CA GLN A 343 7.67 18.26 13.06
C GLN A 343 8.72 17.48 13.86
N ASN A 344 8.29 16.73 14.89
CA ASN A 344 9.17 15.95 15.73
C ASN A 344 9.34 14.49 15.31
N TYR A 345 8.67 14.04 14.27
CA TYR A 345 8.65 12.64 13.88
C TYR A 345 10.05 12.14 13.50
N ILE A 346 10.76 12.92 12.69
CA ILE A 346 12.10 12.59 12.22
C ILE A 346 13.10 12.59 13.38
N SER A 347 13.00 13.57 14.29
CA SER A 347 13.85 13.61 15.50
C SER A 347 13.61 12.41 16.42
N THR A 348 12.36 11.96 16.56
CA THR A 348 12.03 10.78 17.39
C THR A 348 12.58 9.47 16.84
N ILE A 349 12.69 9.32 15.53
CA ILE A 349 13.35 8.16 14.90
C ILE A 349 14.86 8.18 15.17
N ILE A 350 15.44 9.38 15.24
CA ILE A 350 16.88 9.59 15.40
C ILE A 350 17.31 9.45 16.85
N ASP A 351 16.54 10.01 17.80
CA ASP A 351 16.91 10.08 19.23
C ASP A 351 16.73 8.78 20.00
N LYS A 352 15.84 7.90 19.59
CA LYS A 352 15.64 6.58 20.19
C LYS A 352 16.78 5.59 19.97
N ASN A 353 17.83 5.99 19.27
CA ASN A 353 18.87 5.12 18.74
C ASN A 353 20.01 4.77 19.70
N ASN A 354 20.00 5.17 20.95
CA ASN A 354 21.12 4.84 21.82
C ASN A 354 21.05 3.45 22.48
N VAL A 355 20.02 2.62 22.25
CA VAL A 355 19.90 1.36 23.03
C VAL A 355 19.51 0.10 22.23
N SER A 356 19.02 0.15 20.98
CA SER A 356 18.80 -1.09 20.22
C SER A 356 18.47 -0.87 18.74
N ASN A 357 18.89 -1.81 17.86
CA ASN A 357 18.65 -1.89 16.42
C ASN A 357 17.16 -2.00 15.98
N LYS A 358 16.22 -1.60 16.83
CA LYS A 358 14.77 -1.78 16.61
C LYS A 358 14.06 -0.60 15.93
N SER A 359 14.72 0.52 15.68
CA SER A 359 14.05 1.76 15.33
C SER A 359 13.39 1.78 13.93
N LEU A 360 14.00 1.20 12.92
CA LEU A 360 13.41 1.13 11.57
C LEU A 360 12.29 0.08 11.50
N ASN A 361 12.49 -1.08 12.13
CA ASN A 361 11.50 -2.16 12.15
C ASN A 361 10.22 -1.80 12.93
N ASP A 362 10.32 -0.92 13.91
CA ASP A 362 9.20 -0.49 14.74
C ASP A 362 8.53 0.79 14.21
N ASN A 363 9.04 1.35 13.11
CA ASN A 363 8.54 2.58 12.53
C ASN A 363 7.17 2.38 11.87
N PRO A 364 6.07 2.94 12.40
CA PRO A 364 4.73 2.72 11.86
C PRO A 364 4.56 3.32 10.47
N LEU A 365 5.25 4.41 10.16
CA LEU A 365 5.17 5.11 8.88
C LEU A 365 5.87 4.33 7.76
N LEU A 366 7.05 3.77 8.02
CA LEU A 366 7.70 2.89 7.06
C LEU A 366 6.84 1.65 6.77
N LYS A 367 6.20 1.08 7.79
CA LYS A 367 5.27 -0.04 7.62
C LYS A 367 4.03 0.34 6.81
N GLN A 368 3.56 1.57 6.95
CA GLN A 368 2.38 2.08 6.24
C GLN A 368 2.70 2.38 4.76
N ILE A 369 3.82 3.04 4.49
CA ILE A 369 4.23 3.44 3.13
C ILE A 369 4.81 2.26 2.35
N PHE A 370 5.57 1.41 3.03
CA PHE A 370 6.24 0.27 2.45
C PHE A 370 5.73 -1.04 3.06
N PRO A 371 4.44 -1.36 2.90
CA PRO A 371 3.91 -2.61 3.40
C PRO A 371 4.57 -3.79 2.69
N ILE A 372 4.69 -4.89 3.41
CA ILE A 372 4.99 -6.17 2.76
C ILE A 372 3.87 -6.45 1.75
N ASP A 373 4.24 -7.08 0.65
CA ASP A 373 3.30 -7.51 -0.39
C ASP A 373 2.09 -8.23 0.24
N LYS A 374 0.89 -7.71 -0.02
CA LYS A 374 -0.38 -8.29 0.46
C LYS A 374 -0.51 -9.76 0.07
N ASN A 375 -0.02 -10.13 -1.11
CA ASN A 375 0.00 -11.52 -1.58
C ASN A 375 0.90 -12.41 -0.71
N PHE A 376 2.07 -11.88 -0.26
CA PHE A 376 2.94 -12.62 0.66
C PHE A 376 2.29 -12.78 2.03
N VAL A 377 1.69 -11.70 2.58
CA VAL A 377 1.00 -11.75 3.88
C VAL A 377 -0.13 -12.77 3.85
N GLN A 378 -0.94 -12.78 2.80
CA GLN A 378 -2.02 -13.75 2.65
C GLN A 378 -1.47 -15.16 2.49
N LYS A 379 -0.55 -15.40 1.56
CA LYS A 379 0.06 -16.71 1.32
C LYS A 379 0.79 -17.25 2.55
N SER A 380 1.54 -16.40 3.26
CA SER A 380 2.24 -16.79 4.48
C SER A 380 1.26 -17.14 5.61
N GLY A 381 0.17 -16.36 5.77
CA GLY A 381 -0.89 -16.64 6.72
C GLY A 381 -1.61 -17.97 6.45
N GLU A 382 -2.01 -18.22 5.20
CA GLU A 382 -2.63 -19.48 4.78
C GLU A 382 -1.69 -20.66 5.01
N MET A 383 -0.41 -20.48 4.69
CA MET A 383 0.58 -21.54 4.85
C MET A 383 0.93 -21.79 6.32
N LEU A 384 1.04 -20.78 7.16
CA LEU A 384 1.22 -20.95 8.60
C LEU A 384 0.05 -21.69 9.23
N ASN A 385 -1.19 -21.43 8.78
CA ASN A 385 -2.37 -22.18 9.22
C ASN A 385 -2.31 -23.65 8.79
N LYS A 386 -1.94 -23.93 7.54
CA LYS A 386 -1.74 -25.31 7.05
C LYS A 386 -0.62 -25.99 7.81
N LEU A 387 0.50 -25.32 8.02
CA LEU A 387 1.63 -25.79 8.80
C LEU A 387 1.20 -26.19 10.23
N ARG A 388 0.46 -25.31 10.92
CA ARG A 388 -0.07 -25.57 12.24
C ARG A 388 -0.96 -26.81 12.27
N ASN A 389 -1.87 -26.93 11.30
CA ASN A 389 -2.76 -28.08 11.21
C ASN A 389 -1.99 -29.38 10.98
N ASN A 390 -0.98 -29.39 10.14
CA ASN A 390 -0.19 -30.58 9.86
C ASN A 390 0.77 -30.96 11.00
N ILE A 391 1.35 -29.96 11.69
CA ILE A 391 2.10 -30.20 12.92
C ILE A 391 1.19 -30.83 13.98
N ASN A 392 -0.01 -30.26 14.16
CA ASN A 392 -0.97 -30.80 15.11
C ASN A 392 -1.31 -32.27 14.80
N LYS A 393 -1.72 -32.58 13.56
CA LYS A 393 -2.04 -33.96 13.13
C LYS A 393 -0.86 -34.89 13.27
N MET A 394 0.35 -34.46 12.93
CA MET A 394 1.57 -35.25 13.08
C MET A 394 1.82 -35.59 14.55
N ILE A 395 1.72 -34.62 15.46
CA ILE A 395 1.96 -34.87 16.89
C ILE A 395 0.77 -35.61 17.54
N ASP A 396 -0.48 -35.38 17.08
CA ASP A 396 -1.64 -36.18 17.49
C ASP A 396 -1.42 -37.67 17.16
N ALA A 397 -0.92 -37.94 15.95
CA ALA A 397 -0.57 -39.30 15.55
C ALA A 397 0.55 -39.91 16.45
N VAL A 398 1.55 -39.11 16.85
CA VAL A 398 2.59 -39.52 17.81
C VAL A 398 1.99 -39.85 19.17
N GLU A 399 1.06 -39.03 19.66
CA GLU A 399 0.36 -39.27 20.94
C GLU A 399 -0.44 -40.60 20.90
N GLU A 400 -1.16 -40.82 19.79
CA GLU A 400 -1.91 -42.07 19.61
C GLU A 400 -0.99 -43.27 19.48
N ILE A 401 0.12 -43.20 18.75
CA ILE A 401 1.15 -44.22 18.67
C ILE A 401 1.66 -44.56 20.08
N PHE A 402 1.97 -43.55 20.90
CA PHE A 402 2.43 -43.74 22.27
C PHE A 402 1.40 -44.49 23.12
N LYS A 403 0.12 -44.10 23.07
CA LYS A 403 -0.99 -44.78 23.79
C LYS A 403 -1.14 -46.23 23.34
N GLN A 404 -0.98 -46.50 22.05
CA GLN A 404 -1.09 -47.85 21.50
C GLN A 404 0.09 -48.71 21.86
N GLU A 405 1.32 -48.18 21.92
CA GLU A 405 2.47 -48.90 22.45
C GLU A 405 2.27 -49.27 23.92
N GLU A 406 1.74 -48.36 24.75
CA GLU A 406 1.36 -48.69 26.14
C GLU A 406 0.26 -49.75 26.21
N ALA A 407 -0.73 -49.71 25.32
CA ALA A 407 -1.79 -50.72 25.26
C ALA A 407 -1.25 -52.09 24.83
N LEU A 408 -0.37 -52.14 23.83
CA LEU A 408 0.30 -53.37 23.39
C LEU A 408 1.12 -53.99 24.50
N CYS A 409 1.80 -53.19 25.34
CA CYS A 409 2.55 -53.69 26.49
C CYS A 409 1.66 -54.37 27.57
N LYS A 410 0.36 -54.05 27.63
CA LYS A 410 -0.62 -54.64 28.57
C LYS A 410 -1.21 -55.94 28.06
N ILE A 411 -1.12 -56.26 26.79
CA ILE A 411 -1.65 -57.50 26.21
C ILE A 411 -0.72 -58.68 26.58
N PRO A 412 -1.26 -59.81 27.09
CA PRO A 412 -0.44 -60.96 27.49
C PRO A 412 0.37 -61.53 26.34
N SER A 413 1.64 -61.92 26.62
CA SER A 413 2.57 -62.42 25.61
C SER A 413 2.20 -63.73 24.98
N PHE A 414 1.25 -64.47 25.60
CA PHE A 414 0.78 -65.80 25.15
C PHE A 414 -0.50 -65.73 24.28
N VAL A 415 -0.93 -64.55 23.83
CA VAL A 415 -2.10 -64.40 22.93
C VAL A 415 -1.86 -65.23 21.66
N ARG A 416 -2.77 -66.12 21.34
CA ARG A 416 -2.68 -66.94 20.13
C ARG A 416 -3.11 -66.14 18.91
N LEU A 417 -2.21 -65.93 18.04
CA LEU A 417 -2.49 -65.18 16.77
C LEU A 417 -3.15 -66.13 15.74
N ILE A 418 -2.92 -67.46 15.82
CA ILE A 418 -3.47 -68.44 14.87
C ILE A 418 -4.74 -69.04 15.44
N ASN A 419 -5.83 -69.03 14.70
CA ASN A 419 -7.06 -69.70 15.04
C ASN A 419 -6.93 -71.19 14.68
N LEU A 420 -6.80 -72.11 15.68
CA LEU A 420 -6.68 -73.55 15.48
C LEU A 420 -8.03 -74.22 15.23
N GLY A 421 -9.09 -73.54 14.98
CA GLY A 421 -10.41 -74.09 14.67
C GLY A 421 -11.13 -74.69 15.85
N LYS A 422 -10.69 -74.51 17.07
CA LYS A 422 -11.44 -74.93 18.23
C LYS A 422 -12.72 -74.16 18.35
N GLN A 423 -13.79 -74.86 18.08
CA GLN A 423 -15.13 -74.29 18.45
C GLN A 423 -15.19 -74.22 19.98
N ILE A 424 -15.78 -73.17 20.46
CA ILE A 424 -16.16 -73.05 21.87
C ILE A 424 -17.10 -74.16 22.14
N VAL A 425 -16.69 -75.09 23.01
CA VAL A 425 -17.52 -76.22 23.37
C VAL A 425 -18.69 -75.68 24.20
N ASN A 426 -19.89 -75.89 23.67
CA ASN A 426 -21.08 -75.51 24.44
C ASN A 426 -21.15 -76.38 25.68
N PRO A 427 -21.42 -75.86 26.88
CA PRO A 427 -21.64 -76.64 28.08
C PRO A 427 -22.72 -77.68 27.82
N ILE A 428 -22.63 -78.85 28.45
CA ILE A 428 -23.59 -79.96 28.33
C ILE A 428 -24.86 -79.53 29.05
N ASN A 429 -25.61 -78.55 28.51
CA ASN A 429 -26.78 -78.00 29.13
C ASN A 429 -28.06 -78.84 28.99
N LYS A 430 -27.95 -80.02 28.31
CA LYS A 430 -29.11 -80.89 28.01
C LYS A 430 -29.28 -82.08 28.90
N PHE A 431 -28.26 -82.48 29.71
CA PHE A 431 -28.38 -83.54 30.59
C PHE A 431 -28.95 -83.07 31.94
N LYS A 432 -30.27 -83.22 32.09
CA LYS A 432 -30.96 -83.06 33.38
C LYS A 432 -31.50 -84.42 33.73
N PRO A 433 -31.04 -85.08 34.80
CA PRO A 433 -31.66 -86.29 35.26
C PRO A 433 -33.12 -86.02 35.56
N ASN A 434 -34.00 -86.90 35.06
CA ASN A 434 -35.43 -86.77 35.31
C ASN A 434 -35.75 -87.11 36.74
N ASP A 435 -36.04 -86.16 37.56
CA ASP A 435 -36.26 -86.40 39.03
C ASP A 435 -37.57 -87.11 39.31
N ASN A 436 -38.46 -87.29 38.28
CA ASN A 436 -39.79 -87.83 38.46
C ASN A 436 -39.85 -89.36 38.28
N GLU A 437 -38.78 -90.04 37.87
CA GLU A 437 -38.74 -91.52 37.59
C GLU A 437 -38.17 -92.34 38.70
N LEU A 438 -37.66 -91.74 39.76
CA LEU A 438 -37.13 -92.49 40.93
C LEU A 438 -38.14 -92.35 42.07
N ILE A 439 -38.72 -93.43 42.47
CA ILE A 439 -39.54 -93.45 43.68
C ILE A 439 -38.69 -93.09 44.87
N LYS A 440 -39.08 -92.01 45.53
CA LYS A 440 -38.36 -91.53 46.72
C LYS A 440 -38.76 -92.41 47.92
N LEU A 441 -38.06 -93.51 48.10
CA LEU A 441 -38.16 -94.24 49.40
C LEU A 441 -37.04 -93.67 50.29
N THR A 442 -37.48 -92.78 51.22
CA THR A 442 -36.56 -92.20 52.22
C THR A 442 -36.26 -93.22 53.30
N TYR A 443 -35.12 -93.02 54.01
CA TYR A 443 -34.77 -93.87 55.15
C TYR A 443 -35.85 -93.91 56.20
N GLU A 444 -36.51 -92.80 56.46
CA GLU A 444 -37.59 -92.68 57.39
C GLU A 444 -38.81 -93.57 57.00
N ASN A 445 -39.26 -93.43 55.76
CA ASN A 445 -40.34 -94.23 55.21
C ASN A 445 -39.99 -95.71 55.14
N TYR A 446 -38.76 -96.03 54.82
CA TYR A 446 -38.27 -97.40 54.82
C TYR A 446 -38.32 -98.03 56.24
N ASN A 447 -37.79 -97.31 57.26
CA ASN A 447 -37.85 -97.74 58.65
C ASN A 447 -39.27 -97.86 59.16
N GLU A 448 -40.13 -96.90 58.84
CA GLU A 448 -41.57 -96.94 59.20
C GLU A 448 -42.25 -98.21 58.64
N HIS A 449 -41.98 -98.50 57.35
CA HIS A 449 -42.52 -99.69 56.75
C HIS A 449 -42.00 -101.00 57.40
N ILE A 450 -40.70 -101.03 57.73
CA ILE A 450 -40.10 -102.17 58.47
C ILE A 450 -40.73 -102.36 59.88
N GLU A 451 -40.88 -101.22 60.62
CA GLU A 451 -41.51 -101.23 61.95
C GLU A 451 -42.99 -101.62 61.86
N GLN A 452 -43.71 -101.18 60.82
CA GLN A 452 -45.08 -101.60 60.58
C GLN A 452 -45.11 -103.14 60.29
N LEU A 453 -44.22 -103.65 59.50
CA LEU A 453 -44.10 -105.11 59.23
C LEU A 453 -43.70 -105.91 60.49
N ASP A 454 -42.78 -105.39 61.32
CA ASP A 454 -42.44 -105.93 62.60
C ASP A 454 -43.61 -106.01 63.56
N SER A 455 -44.42 -104.94 63.58
CA SER A 455 -45.63 -104.87 64.36
C SER A 455 -46.66 -105.90 63.87
N ILE A 456 -46.90 -106.01 62.57
CA ILE A 456 -47.78 -107.05 61.98
C ILE A 456 -47.29 -108.48 62.27
N GLU A 457 -46.01 -108.70 62.19
CA GLU A 457 -45.42 -110.03 62.54
C GLU A 457 -45.70 -110.35 63.98
N LYS A 458 -45.45 -109.44 64.88
CA LYS A 458 -45.71 -109.62 66.34
C LYS A 458 -47.16 -109.81 66.66
N ASP A 459 -48.03 -109.01 66.04
CA ASP A 459 -49.50 -109.14 66.31
C ASP A 459 -50.00 -110.45 65.74
N SER A 460 -49.55 -110.92 64.62
CA SER A 460 -49.93 -112.16 64.00
C SER A 460 -49.57 -113.42 64.89
N MET A 461 -48.44 -113.37 65.61
CA MET A 461 -48.04 -114.40 66.56
C MET A 461 -48.98 -114.56 67.75
N ASN A 462 -49.78 -113.59 68.07
CA ASN A 462 -50.69 -113.52 69.18
C ASN A 462 -52.14 -113.92 68.79
N LEU A 463 -52.42 -114.21 67.57
CA LEU A 463 -53.73 -114.49 67.05
C LEU A 463 -53.99 -116.04 67.10
N ALA A 464 -54.97 -116.43 67.81
CA ALA A 464 -55.40 -117.82 67.82
C ALA A 464 -56.05 -118.19 66.49
N PHE A 465 -55.62 -119.19 65.84
CA PHE A 465 -56.04 -119.66 64.52
C PHE A 465 -55.36 -119.01 63.31
N CYS A 466 -54.23 -118.31 63.52
CA CYS A 466 -53.48 -117.75 62.45
C CYS A 466 -52.25 -118.64 62.14
N GLU A 467 -52.16 -119.09 60.90
CA GLU A 467 -50.90 -119.75 60.48
C GLU A 467 -49.71 -118.75 60.55
N SER A 468 -48.59 -119.23 60.81
CA SER A 468 -47.39 -118.31 60.87
C SER A 468 -47.11 -117.70 59.53
N ILE A 469 -47.32 -116.36 59.45
CA ILE A 469 -47.01 -115.50 58.23
C ILE A 469 -45.54 -114.93 58.28
N LYS A 470 -44.76 -115.46 59.20
CA LYS A 470 -43.40 -114.98 59.44
C LYS A 470 -42.53 -115.04 58.19
N ASP A 471 -42.60 -116.08 57.45
CA ASP A 471 -41.77 -116.32 56.27
C ASP A 471 -42.18 -115.34 55.15
N GLU A 472 -43.49 -115.05 54.99
CA GLU A 472 -44.03 -114.11 54.02
C GLU A 472 -43.60 -112.68 54.37
N ILE A 473 -43.71 -112.37 55.67
CA ILE A 473 -43.27 -111.02 56.15
C ILE A 473 -41.78 -110.86 55.97
N ASN A 474 -41.00 -111.89 56.33
CA ASN A 474 -39.54 -111.88 56.08
C ASN A 474 -39.22 -111.77 54.58
N ALA A 475 -39.98 -112.47 53.74
CA ALA A 475 -39.82 -112.37 52.30
C ALA A 475 -40.15 -110.91 51.84
N ILE A 476 -41.20 -110.30 52.36
CA ILE A 476 -41.58 -108.86 52.07
C ILE A 476 -40.46 -107.95 52.58
N LYS A 477 -40.02 -108.15 53.86
CA LYS A 477 -38.93 -107.35 54.42
C LYS A 477 -37.66 -107.42 53.57
N THR A 478 -37.34 -108.69 53.17
CA THR A 478 -36.17 -108.92 52.29
C THR A 478 -36.33 -108.17 50.95
N LYS A 479 -37.50 -108.26 50.33
CA LYS A 479 -37.77 -107.57 49.08
C LYS A 479 -37.71 -106.06 49.25
N LEU A 480 -38.32 -105.54 50.35
CA LEU A 480 -38.30 -104.05 50.66
C LEU A 480 -36.85 -103.62 50.94
N THR A 481 -36.09 -104.45 51.72
CA THR A 481 -34.68 -104.15 52.00
C THR A 481 -33.85 -104.09 50.73
N ASN A 482 -34.08 -105.06 49.87
CA ASN A 482 -33.36 -105.10 48.55
C ASN A 482 -33.78 -103.90 47.69
N ALA A 483 -35.08 -103.60 47.60
CA ALA A 483 -35.56 -102.45 46.87
C ALA A 483 -34.96 -101.13 47.42
N TYR A 484 -34.91 -101.03 48.78
CA TYR A 484 -34.30 -99.81 49.41
C TYR A 484 -32.82 -99.75 49.11
N LYS A 485 -32.09 -100.87 49.19
CA LYS A 485 -30.64 -100.92 48.78
C LYS A 485 -30.44 -100.53 47.37
N GLU A 486 -31.29 -101.01 46.43
CA GLU A 486 -31.25 -100.59 45.01
C GLU A 486 -31.53 -99.11 44.81
N ILE A 487 -32.55 -98.57 45.55
CA ILE A 487 -32.85 -97.18 45.50
C ILE A 487 -31.69 -96.29 46.08
N CYS A 488 -31.10 -96.77 47.22
CA CYS A 488 -29.96 -96.10 47.80
C CYS A 488 -28.81 -96.09 46.80
N PHE A 489 -28.48 -97.27 46.25
CA PHE A 489 -27.42 -97.37 45.24
C PHE A 489 -27.73 -96.47 44.01
N ALA A 490 -28.93 -96.48 43.49
CA ALA A 490 -29.34 -95.63 42.40
C ALA A 490 -29.20 -94.12 42.73
N ASN A 491 -29.57 -93.71 43.97
CA ASN A 491 -29.43 -92.36 44.45
C ASN A 491 -27.93 -91.96 44.61
N GLU A 492 -27.12 -92.84 45.20
CA GLU A 492 -25.66 -92.60 45.27
C GLU A 492 -25.03 -92.52 43.91
N LEU A 493 -25.41 -93.40 42.98
CA LEU A 493 -24.94 -93.36 41.63
C LEU A 493 -25.38 -92.05 40.94
N LYS A 494 -26.63 -91.58 41.14
CA LYS A 494 -27.15 -90.29 40.64
C LYS A 494 -26.34 -89.14 41.20
N GLU A 495 -26.08 -89.15 42.53
CA GLU A 495 -25.29 -88.05 43.12
C GLU A 495 -23.85 -88.00 42.57
N ILE A 496 -23.22 -89.21 42.43
CA ILE A 496 -21.88 -89.28 41.81
C ILE A 496 -21.90 -88.79 40.39
N ILE A 497 -22.91 -89.19 39.60
CA ILE A 497 -23.07 -88.71 38.21
C ILE A 497 -23.29 -87.17 38.17
N LEU A 498 -24.20 -86.65 39.01
CA LEU A 498 -24.49 -85.22 39.09
C LEU A 498 -23.25 -84.44 39.53
N SER A 499 -22.54 -84.93 40.55
CA SER A 499 -21.29 -84.28 41.00
C SER A 499 -20.25 -84.26 39.92
N ASN A 500 -20.07 -85.32 39.17
CA ASN A 500 -19.13 -85.41 38.03
C ASN A 500 -19.59 -84.44 36.90
N ILE A 501 -20.87 -84.47 36.56
CA ILE A 501 -21.43 -83.55 35.55
C ILE A 501 -21.21 -82.06 35.98
N ASN A 502 -21.51 -81.72 37.21
CA ASN A 502 -21.28 -80.40 37.77
C ASN A 502 -19.78 -79.99 37.71
N SER A 503 -18.93 -80.93 38.07
CA SER A 503 -17.46 -80.75 37.96
C SER A 503 -17.00 -80.53 36.54
N ILE A 504 -17.48 -81.36 35.59
CA ILE A 504 -17.19 -81.16 34.15
C ILE A 504 -17.74 -79.89 33.62
N GLU A 505 -19.03 -79.52 33.95
CA GLU A 505 -19.61 -78.28 33.56
C GLU A 505 -18.83 -77.06 34.12
N SER A 506 -18.43 -77.13 35.38
CA SER A 506 -17.61 -76.09 36.01
C SER A 506 -16.29 -75.92 35.28
N GLN A 507 -15.65 -77.06 34.92
CA GLN A 507 -14.40 -77.03 34.17
C GLN A 507 -14.60 -76.45 32.75
N LEU A 508 -15.65 -76.89 32.05
CA LEU A 508 -15.99 -76.36 30.72
C LEU A 508 -16.33 -74.88 30.75
N ARG A 509 -17.06 -74.47 31.79
CA ARG A 509 -17.33 -73.00 31.97
C ARG A 509 -16.04 -72.22 32.17
N LYS A 510 -15.10 -72.69 32.97
CA LYS A 510 -13.78 -72.10 33.18
C LYS A 510 -12.98 -72.05 31.89
N ASP A 511 -12.97 -73.14 31.12
CA ASP A 511 -12.25 -73.22 29.87
C ASP A 511 -12.89 -72.33 28.80
N ASN A 512 -14.23 -72.23 28.71
CA ASN A 512 -14.94 -71.35 27.83
C ASN A 512 -14.69 -69.88 28.18
N LEU A 513 -14.72 -69.49 29.46
CA LEU A 513 -14.37 -68.17 29.91
C LEU A 513 -12.91 -67.81 29.52
N ARG A 514 -11.99 -68.76 29.64
CA ARG A 514 -10.60 -68.56 29.22
C ARG A 514 -10.48 -68.40 27.71
N GLU A 515 -11.18 -69.16 26.91
CA GLU A 515 -11.18 -69.02 25.44
C GLU A 515 -11.84 -67.67 24.99
N VAL A 516 -12.95 -67.29 25.65
CA VAL A 516 -13.56 -65.95 25.40
C VAL A 516 -12.58 -64.84 25.75
N GLN A 517 -11.83 -64.97 26.87
CA GLN A 517 -10.83 -63.93 27.21
C GLN A 517 -9.67 -63.93 26.20
N ILE A 518 -9.19 -65.05 25.75
CA ILE A 518 -8.16 -65.16 24.72
C ILE A 518 -8.64 -64.58 23.41
N GLN A 519 -9.89 -64.82 23.01
CA GLN A 519 -10.49 -64.22 21.82
C GLN A 519 -10.58 -62.68 21.93
N LYS A 520 -11.03 -62.18 23.10
CA LYS A 520 -11.08 -60.75 23.39
C LYS A 520 -9.68 -60.11 23.36
N ASP A 521 -8.70 -60.77 23.96
CA ASP A 521 -7.31 -60.28 23.94
C ASP A 521 -6.75 -60.28 22.51
N LYS A 522 -7.12 -61.22 21.67
CA LYS A 522 -6.78 -61.28 20.25
C LYS A 522 -7.45 -60.17 19.44
N GLU A 523 -8.73 -59.90 19.67
CA GLU A 523 -9.44 -58.81 19.06
C GLU A 523 -8.82 -57.46 19.46
N ASN A 524 -8.54 -57.28 20.75
CA ASN A 524 -7.85 -56.10 21.26
C ASN A 524 -6.48 -55.90 20.60
N LEU A 525 -5.68 -56.98 20.48
CA LEU A 525 -4.40 -56.92 19.81
C LEU A 525 -4.55 -56.51 18.35
N TYR A 526 -5.50 -57.08 17.62
CA TYR A 526 -5.76 -56.76 16.23
C TYR A 526 -6.18 -55.32 16.05
N GLU A 527 -7.14 -54.82 16.82
CA GLU A 527 -7.62 -53.43 16.77
C GLU A 527 -6.52 -52.45 17.16
N THR A 528 -5.72 -52.77 18.18
CA THR A 528 -4.60 -51.91 18.60
C THR A 528 -3.52 -51.86 17.51
N LEU A 529 -3.16 -52.99 16.89
CA LEU A 529 -2.21 -53.00 15.76
C LEU A 529 -2.72 -52.29 14.53
N LYS A 530 -4.02 -52.42 14.24
CA LYS A 530 -4.67 -51.70 13.15
C LYS A 530 -4.63 -50.17 13.36
N SER A 531 -5.01 -49.73 14.56
CA SER A 531 -4.93 -48.34 14.95
C SER A 531 -3.49 -47.82 14.95
N TYR A 532 -2.54 -48.58 15.46
CA TYR A 532 -1.12 -48.25 15.41
C TYR A 532 -0.63 -48.02 13.99
N LYS A 533 -0.99 -48.92 13.06
CA LYS A 533 -0.65 -48.75 11.65
C LYS A 533 -1.28 -47.50 11.07
N GLN A 534 -2.56 -47.25 11.34
CA GLN A 534 -3.24 -46.04 10.86
C GLN A 534 -2.55 -44.78 11.38
N SER A 535 -2.18 -44.74 12.64
CA SER A 535 -1.47 -43.59 13.23
C SER A 535 -0.07 -43.43 12.63
N LEU A 536 0.63 -44.52 12.31
CA LEU A 536 1.90 -44.45 11.59
C LEU A 536 1.73 -43.89 10.18
N ASP A 537 0.74 -44.36 9.44
CA ASP A 537 0.45 -43.87 8.09
C ASP A 537 0.08 -42.36 8.13
N GLU A 538 -0.68 -41.93 9.12
CA GLU A 538 -1.03 -40.54 9.33
C GLU A 538 0.18 -39.68 9.71
N PHE A 539 1.04 -40.17 10.58
CA PHE A 539 2.30 -39.51 10.94
C PHE A 539 3.16 -39.23 9.70
N TYR A 540 3.47 -40.28 8.93
CA TYR A 540 4.33 -40.12 7.75
C TYR A 540 3.67 -39.32 6.63
N LYS A 541 2.34 -39.40 6.47
CA LYS A 541 1.59 -38.54 5.55
C LYS A 541 1.79 -37.07 5.90
N ASN A 542 1.54 -36.66 7.15
CA ASN A 542 1.68 -35.28 7.58
C ASN A 542 3.15 -34.84 7.57
N LEU A 543 4.10 -35.72 7.91
CA LEU A 543 5.53 -35.44 7.80
C LEU A 543 5.93 -35.17 6.34
N ASN A 544 5.45 -35.93 5.37
CA ASN A 544 5.71 -35.74 3.95
C ASN A 544 5.04 -34.49 3.40
N GLU A 545 3.83 -34.17 3.85
CA GLU A 545 3.16 -32.90 3.49
C GLU A 545 3.94 -31.69 4.02
N LEU A 546 4.43 -31.74 5.26
CA LEU A 546 5.28 -30.71 5.85
C LEU A 546 6.58 -30.53 5.07
N ALA A 547 7.14 -31.58 4.53
CA ALA A 547 8.36 -31.56 3.70
C ALA A 547 8.20 -30.80 2.37
N GLN A 548 6.97 -30.67 1.87
CA GLN A 548 6.67 -29.98 0.62
C GLN A 548 6.57 -28.46 0.81
N TYR A 549 6.46 -27.98 2.04
CA TYR A 549 6.36 -26.55 2.30
C TYR A 549 7.70 -25.88 2.08
N ASN A 550 7.71 -24.97 1.11
CA ASN A 550 8.85 -24.10 0.82
C ASN A 550 8.33 -22.67 0.67
N ILE A 551 8.60 -21.85 1.66
CA ILE A 551 8.31 -20.41 1.62
C ILE A 551 9.59 -19.67 1.98
N SER A 552 9.94 -18.71 1.15
CA SER A 552 10.89 -17.66 1.46
C SER A 552 10.34 -16.35 0.94
N PHE A 553 10.58 -15.27 1.65
CA PHE A 553 10.28 -13.93 1.17
C PHE A 553 11.42 -13.46 0.28
N GLU A 554 11.09 -13.03 -0.94
CA GLU A 554 12.04 -12.32 -1.78
C GLU A 554 12.23 -10.91 -1.23
N THR A 555 13.45 -10.53 -0.92
CA THR A 555 13.76 -9.20 -0.42
C THR A 555 13.38 -8.15 -1.45
N LYS A 556 12.40 -7.30 -1.11
CA LYS A 556 12.00 -6.17 -1.95
C LYS A 556 13.06 -5.09 -1.85
N ARG A 557 13.53 -4.60 -3.01
CA ARG A 557 14.49 -3.51 -3.11
C ARG A 557 13.82 -2.30 -3.70
N ILE A 558 13.87 -1.18 -3.00
CA ILE A 558 13.36 0.12 -3.46
C ILE A 558 14.54 1.08 -3.49
N SER A 559 14.81 1.66 -4.67
CA SER A 559 15.92 2.59 -4.85
C SER A 559 15.39 3.95 -5.25
N SER A 560 15.83 5.00 -4.57
CA SER A 560 15.48 6.40 -4.84
C SER A 560 16.66 7.30 -4.52
N SER A 561 16.98 8.25 -5.40
CA SER A 561 18.03 9.26 -5.19
C SER A 561 19.38 8.67 -4.78
N GLY A 562 19.70 7.47 -5.27
CA GLY A 562 20.92 6.73 -4.91
C GLY A 562 20.86 5.97 -3.59
N HIS A 563 19.78 6.06 -2.82
CA HIS A 563 19.54 5.29 -1.59
C HIS A 563 18.78 4.02 -1.90
N THR A 564 18.97 3.00 -1.07
CA THR A 564 18.27 1.72 -1.24
C THR A 564 17.63 1.30 0.08
N LEU A 565 16.33 1.02 0.03
CA LEU A 565 15.57 0.39 1.10
C LEU A 565 15.40 -1.09 0.77
N PHE A 566 15.83 -1.96 1.67
CA PHE A 566 15.56 -3.38 1.64
C PHE A 566 14.45 -3.71 2.63
N ILE A 567 13.45 -4.42 2.15
CA ILE A 567 12.37 -4.97 2.96
C ILE A 567 12.50 -6.47 2.89
N SER A 568 12.81 -7.09 4.01
CA SER A 568 12.97 -8.53 4.12
C SER A 568 12.04 -9.10 5.18
N ASN A 569 11.76 -10.38 5.08
CA ASN A 569 11.07 -11.14 6.12
C ASN A 569 11.86 -12.41 6.40
N ASN A 570 12.10 -12.69 7.68
CA ASN A 570 12.89 -13.83 8.12
C ASN A 570 12.14 -15.16 8.08
N LEU A 571 10.83 -15.14 7.72
CA LEU A 571 10.04 -16.35 7.60
C LEU A 571 10.58 -17.22 6.45
N LYS A 572 11.18 -18.33 6.84
CA LYS A 572 11.53 -19.43 5.95
C LYS A 572 10.89 -20.69 6.46
N ILE A 573 10.22 -21.42 5.58
CA ILE A 573 9.68 -22.75 5.89
C ILE A 573 10.32 -23.70 4.91
N SER A 574 11.14 -24.63 5.42
CA SER A 574 11.79 -25.68 4.66
C SER A 574 11.98 -26.88 5.58
N LYS A 575 12.38 -28.03 5.02
CA LYS A 575 12.70 -29.25 5.80
C LYS A 575 13.73 -28.97 6.90
N GLU A 576 14.75 -28.19 6.59
CA GLU A 576 15.84 -27.83 7.51
C GLU A 576 15.32 -27.03 8.71
N ILE A 577 14.50 -26.03 8.46
CA ILE A 577 13.90 -25.18 9.50
C ILE A 577 12.93 -25.96 10.38
N LEU A 578 12.16 -26.88 9.78
CA LEU A 578 11.28 -27.78 10.52
C LEU A 578 12.09 -28.71 11.40
N LEU A 579 13.18 -29.30 10.89
CA LEU A 579 14.09 -30.15 11.65
C LEU A 579 14.74 -29.37 12.80
N GLU A 580 15.20 -28.15 12.57
CA GLU A 580 15.77 -27.28 13.61
C GLU A 580 14.74 -26.99 14.71
N ALA A 581 13.51 -26.63 14.33
CA ALA A 581 12.44 -26.37 15.28
C ALA A 581 12.13 -27.59 16.15
N ILE A 582 12.07 -28.78 15.56
CA ILE A 582 11.88 -30.04 16.28
C ILE A 582 13.08 -30.34 17.20
N ASN A 583 14.30 -30.25 16.67
CA ASN A 583 15.53 -30.53 17.42
C ASN A 583 15.75 -29.57 18.59
N SER A 584 15.20 -28.35 18.53
CA SER A 584 15.32 -27.39 19.63
C SER A 584 14.72 -27.91 20.95
N PHE A 585 13.77 -28.86 20.88
CA PHE A 585 13.05 -29.44 22.04
C PHE A 585 13.48 -30.85 22.40
N LEU A 586 14.28 -31.52 21.56
CA LEU A 586 14.73 -32.90 21.78
C LEU A 586 15.99 -32.98 22.64
N LYS A 587 16.14 -34.07 23.40
CA LYS A 587 17.37 -34.38 24.14
C LYS A 587 18.53 -34.70 23.19
N ASN A 588 18.26 -35.52 22.19
CA ASN A 588 19.21 -35.93 21.16
C ASN A 588 18.74 -35.36 19.82
N GLN A 589 19.64 -34.72 19.09
CA GLN A 589 19.31 -34.15 17.78
C GLN A 589 19.17 -35.26 16.73
N ILE A 590 18.18 -35.11 15.88
CA ILE A 590 17.97 -35.93 14.68
C ILE A 590 18.85 -35.36 13.58
N PRO A 591 19.68 -36.14 12.89
CA PRO A 591 20.66 -35.60 11.92
C PRO A 591 20.04 -35.17 10.60
N SER A 592 18.92 -35.77 10.16
CA SER A 592 18.22 -35.37 8.94
C SER A 592 16.70 -35.49 9.07
N TYR A 593 15.96 -34.76 8.25
CA TYR A 593 14.49 -34.74 8.25
C TYR A 593 13.89 -36.12 7.95
N GLU A 594 14.54 -36.86 7.05
CA GLU A 594 14.10 -38.19 6.60
C GLU A 594 14.22 -39.26 7.69
N LEU A 595 14.97 -38.98 8.76
CA LEU A 595 15.16 -39.89 9.90
C LEU A 595 14.23 -39.57 11.06
N ILE A 596 13.24 -38.71 10.88
CA ILE A 596 12.26 -38.40 11.92
C ILE A 596 11.32 -39.63 12.08
N GLU A 597 11.34 -40.24 13.25
CA GLU A 597 10.45 -41.31 13.64
C GLU A 597 9.59 -40.91 14.85
N PRO A 598 8.37 -41.46 15.01
CA PRO A 598 7.47 -41.10 16.12
C PRO A 598 8.12 -41.19 17.50
N LYS A 599 8.95 -42.23 17.73
CA LYS A 599 9.63 -42.49 19.01
C LYS A 599 10.51 -41.31 19.48
N TYR A 600 11.11 -40.56 18.55
CA TYR A 600 11.93 -39.39 18.91
C TYR A 600 11.12 -38.24 19.50
N LEU A 601 9.83 -38.16 19.13
CA LEU A 601 8.91 -37.11 19.56
C LEU A 601 8.13 -37.45 20.84
N PHE A 602 8.36 -38.61 21.45
CA PHE A 602 7.77 -38.97 22.74
C PHE A 602 8.25 -38.00 23.82
N ILE A 603 7.36 -37.62 24.73
CA ILE A 603 7.65 -36.64 25.79
C ILE A 603 8.87 -37.07 26.64
N SER A 604 9.10 -38.36 26.81
CA SER A 604 10.29 -38.90 27.47
C SER A 604 11.61 -38.52 26.79
N ASN A 605 11.60 -38.30 25.47
CA ASN A 605 12.75 -37.96 24.64
C ASN A 605 12.92 -36.44 24.45
N THR A 606 12.01 -35.65 24.99
CA THR A 606 12.12 -34.18 24.99
C THR A 606 12.96 -33.69 26.19
N LYS A 607 13.45 -32.42 26.07
CA LYS A 607 14.19 -31.74 27.15
C LYS A 607 13.34 -31.62 28.41
N GLN A 608 13.87 -32.02 29.52
CA GLN A 608 13.20 -31.98 30.83
C GLN A 608 13.57 -30.71 31.64
N LYS A 609 14.53 -29.89 31.15
CA LYS A 609 14.96 -28.62 31.73
C LYS A 609 15.17 -27.62 30.61
N ASN A 610 14.72 -26.41 30.80
CA ASN A 610 14.83 -25.20 29.94
C ASN A 610 15.07 -25.43 28.44
N PRO A 611 14.04 -25.45 27.61
CA PRO A 611 12.62 -25.38 27.97
C PRO A 611 12.06 -26.80 28.23
N LYS A 612 11.42 -27.00 29.39
CA LYS A 612 10.73 -28.27 29.67
C LYS A 612 9.45 -28.36 28.86
N VAL A 613 9.28 -29.47 28.12
CA VAL A 613 8.04 -29.83 27.44
C VAL A 613 7.13 -30.56 28.40
N LYS A 614 5.89 -30.10 28.57
CA LYS A 614 4.95 -30.67 29.56
C LYS A 614 4.20 -31.87 29.01
N ASP A 615 3.62 -31.72 27.84
CA ASP A 615 2.77 -32.71 27.18
C ASP A 615 2.83 -32.52 25.64
N PHE A 616 2.11 -33.36 24.90
CA PHE A 616 2.06 -33.29 23.45
C PHE A 616 1.45 -31.95 22.93
N ASN A 617 0.52 -31.37 23.66
CA ASN A 617 -0.05 -30.08 23.28
C ASN A 617 0.97 -28.93 23.42
N ASP A 618 1.73 -28.94 24.51
CA ASP A 618 2.84 -27.99 24.70
C ASP A 618 3.92 -28.17 23.61
N LEU A 619 4.19 -29.41 23.19
CA LEU A 619 5.13 -29.67 22.09
C LEU A 619 4.65 -29.10 20.75
N LYS A 620 3.37 -29.31 20.40
CA LYS A 620 2.75 -28.72 19.19
C LYS A 620 2.91 -27.22 19.15
N GLU A 621 2.47 -26.54 20.21
CA GLU A 621 2.50 -25.07 20.29
C GLU A 621 3.93 -24.53 20.24
N ARG A 622 4.88 -25.19 20.85
CA ARG A 622 6.28 -24.75 20.84
C ARG A 622 6.94 -24.91 19.49
N ILE A 623 6.75 -26.04 18.80
CA ILE A 623 7.28 -26.24 17.43
C ILE A 623 6.70 -25.17 16.51
N PHE A 624 5.38 -24.94 16.56
CA PHE A 624 4.75 -23.91 15.75
C PHE A 624 5.24 -22.50 16.08
N LYS A 625 5.36 -22.17 17.36
CA LYS A 625 5.86 -20.87 17.82
C LYS A 625 7.30 -20.61 17.37
N GLU A 626 8.16 -21.59 17.43
CA GLU A 626 9.56 -21.48 16.98
C GLU A 626 9.66 -21.08 15.51
N ILE A 627 8.76 -21.59 14.66
CA ILE A 627 8.72 -21.26 13.25
C ILE A 627 8.01 -19.92 13.02
N SER A 628 6.86 -19.71 13.66
CA SER A 628 6.04 -18.50 13.45
C SER A 628 6.66 -17.25 14.02
N SER A 629 7.48 -17.34 15.07
CA SER A 629 8.20 -16.20 15.64
C SER A 629 9.22 -15.58 14.69
N LYS A 630 9.65 -16.31 13.66
CA LYS A 630 10.55 -15.82 12.62
C LYS A 630 9.83 -14.96 11.56
N ASN A 631 8.49 -14.83 11.64
CA ASN A 631 7.71 -13.97 10.75
C ASN A 631 7.83 -12.50 11.17
N GLU A 632 9.03 -11.97 11.10
CA GLU A 632 9.33 -10.57 11.39
C GLU A 632 9.81 -9.86 10.13
N THR A 633 9.25 -8.66 9.90
CA THR A 633 9.67 -7.80 8.81
C THR A 633 10.83 -6.94 9.26
N ASN A 634 11.87 -6.92 8.44
CA ASN A 634 13.05 -6.10 8.66
C ASN A 634 13.16 -5.04 7.55
N TYR A 635 13.47 -3.81 7.97
CA TYR A 635 13.76 -2.68 7.11
C TYR A 635 15.22 -2.30 7.29
N GLU A 636 15.95 -2.28 6.18
CA GLU A 636 17.36 -1.88 6.14
C GLU A 636 17.54 -0.82 5.06
N ILE A 637 18.22 0.26 5.37
CA ILE A 637 18.48 1.36 4.44
C ILE A 637 19.99 1.50 4.22
N LEU A 638 20.40 1.53 2.94
CA LEU A 638 21.77 1.84 2.54
C LEU A 638 21.82 3.22 1.88
N TYR A 639 22.68 4.09 2.43
CA TYR A 639 22.98 5.39 1.88
C TYR A 639 23.94 5.24 0.69
N LYS A 640 23.55 5.75 -0.49
CA LYS A 640 24.32 5.65 -1.76
C LYS A 640 24.79 4.22 -2.06
N GLY A 641 24.02 3.22 -1.63
CA GLY A 641 24.27 1.81 -1.88
C GLY A 641 25.40 1.18 -1.05
N GLU A 642 26.09 1.94 -0.20
CA GLU A 642 27.30 1.46 0.49
C GLU A 642 27.29 1.63 2.02
N LYS A 643 26.79 2.77 2.52
CA LYS A 643 26.86 3.07 3.96
C LYS A 643 25.56 2.71 4.68
N ASP A 644 25.72 2.08 5.82
CA ASP A 644 24.62 1.81 6.72
C ASP A 644 23.97 3.10 7.25
N PHE A 645 22.63 3.14 7.20
CA PHE A 645 21.80 4.24 7.68
C PHE A 645 22.15 4.69 9.10
N TYR A 646 22.41 3.75 10.01
CA TYR A 646 22.67 4.07 11.40
C TYR A 646 23.98 4.84 11.61
N SER A 647 24.93 4.74 10.69
CA SER A 647 26.21 5.45 10.72
C SER A 647 26.10 6.92 10.29
N LEU A 648 24.94 7.37 9.78
CA LEU A 648 24.74 8.71 9.25
C LEU A 648 24.45 9.74 10.37
N SER A 649 24.77 11.01 10.07
CA SER A 649 24.33 12.14 10.93
C SER A 649 22.80 12.29 10.93
N PRO A 650 22.20 12.89 11.96
CA PRO A 650 20.76 13.07 12.04
C PRO A 650 20.12 13.70 10.79
N GLY A 651 20.68 14.81 10.32
CA GLY A 651 20.18 15.50 9.13
C GLY A 651 20.24 14.65 7.85
N LEU A 652 21.29 13.82 7.68
CA LEU A 652 21.38 12.90 6.57
C LEU A 652 20.37 11.75 6.68
N LYS A 653 20.10 11.25 7.89
CA LYS A 653 19.05 10.23 8.10
C LYS A 653 17.69 10.75 7.66
N SER A 654 17.37 12.01 8.02
CA SER A 654 16.14 12.69 7.63
C SER A 654 16.03 12.81 6.11
N SER A 655 17.12 13.25 5.46
CA SER A 655 17.16 13.39 4.00
C SER A 655 16.91 12.06 3.29
N VAL A 656 17.58 11.00 3.73
CA VAL A 656 17.47 9.65 3.13
C VAL A 656 16.04 9.09 3.23
N ILE A 657 15.40 9.27 4.38
CA ILE A 657 14.01 8.82 4.58
C ILE A 657 13.07 9.59 3.64
N LEU A 658 13.21 10.92 3.57
CA LEU A 658 12.39 11.75 2.68
C LEU A 658 12.60 11.40 1.21
N ASP A 659 13.85 11.22 0.77
CA ASP A 659 14.18 10.81 -0.59
C ASP A 659 13.55 9.47 -0.99
N ILE A 660 13.58 8.49 -0.08
CA ILE A 660 12.97 7.18 -0.33
C ILE A 660 11.44 7.31 -0.40
N ILE A 661 10.83 8.06 0.49
CA ILE A 661 9.36 8.21 0.56
C ILE A 661 8.82 9.02 -0.60
N LEU A 662 9.45 10.16 -0.90
CA LEU A 662 9.07 10.99 -2.05
C LEU A 662 9.34 10.28 -3.38
N GLY A 663 10.37 9.45 -3.45
CA GLY A 663 10.73 8.70 -4.64
C GLY A 663 10.03 7.35 -4.82
N TYR A 664 9.10 6.97 -3.96
CA TYR A 664 8.39 5.70 -4.09
C TYR A 664 7.17 5.84 -5.01
N ASP A 665 7.20 5.15 -6.15
CA ASP A 665 6.21 5.31 -7.22
C ASP A 665 4.90 4.56 -6.99
N ASP A 666 4.91 3.47 -6.22
CA ASP A 666 3.72 2.62 -5.99
C ASP A 666 2.77 3.17 -4.91
N ASP A 667 3.12 4.28 -4.25
CA ASP A 667 2.32 4.89 -3.20
C ASP A 667 1.68 6.18 -3.69
N HIS A 668 0.35 6.22 -3.73
CA HIS A 668 -0.46 7.36 -4.18
C HIS A 668 -1.17 8.09 -3.04
N ALA A 669 -0.99 7.64 -1.78
CA ALA A 669 -1.62 8.31 -0.64
C ALA A 669 -1.13 9.76 -0.50
N PRO A 670 -2.00 10.71 -0.13
CA PRO A 670 -1.58 12.06 0.18
C PRO A 670 -0.49 12.09 1.24
N LEU A 671 0.48 12.96 1.08
CA LEU A 671 1.62 13.09 1.98
C LEU A 671 1.57 14.44 2.68
N ILE A 672 1.49 14.45 4.01
CA ILE A 672 1.51 15.66 4.84
C ILE A 672 2.84 15.71 5.58
N ILE A 673 3.59 16.80 5.42
CA ILE A 673 4.89 17.02 6.07
C ILE A 673 4.88 18.35 6.82
N ASP A 674 5.11 18.31 8.12
CA ASP A 674 5.13 19.50 8.96
C ASP A 674 6.58 19.93 9.23
N GLN A 675 6.99 21.06 8.66
CA GLN A 675 8.26 21.77 8.82
C GLN A 675 9.50 20.86 8.62
N PRO A 676 9.68 20.29 7.43
CA PRO A 676 10.82 19.40 7.14
C PRO A 676 12.17 20.11 7.29
N GLU A 677 12.21 21.43 7.06
CA GLU A 677 13.42 22.26 7.09
C GLU A 677 14.10 22.30 8.46
N ASP A 678 13.39 22.09 9.57
CA ASP A 678 13.96 22.18 10.92
C ASP A 678 15.03 21.10 11.18
N ASN A 679 14.96 19.99 10.46
CA ASN A 679 15.83 18.83 10.64
C ASN A 679 16.73 18.53 9.44
N LEU A 680 16.79 19.43 8.45
CA LEU A 680 17.51 19.23 7.19
C LEU A 680 18.63 20.25 6.99
N ALA A 681 19.71 19.83 6.34
CA ALA A 681 20.75 20.76 5.91
C ALA A 681 20.26 21.66 4.77
N THR A 682 20.59 22.95 4.80
CA THR A 682 20.18 23.95 3.80
C THR A 682 20.54 23.54 2.36
N ASN A 683 21.71 22.94 2.15
CA ASN A 683 22.12 22.46 0.85
C ASN A 683 21.23 21.34 0.32
N TYR A 684 20.72 20.50 1.20
CA TYR A 684 19.78 19.45 0.83
C TYR A 684 18.39 20.04 0.48
N ILE A 685 17.93 21.04 1.24
CA ILE A 685 16.66 21.71 0.96
C ILE A 685 16.68 22.32 -0.46
N ASN A 686 17.74 23.06 -0.80
CA ASN A 686 17.85 23.78 -2.06
C ASN A 686 18.01 22.89 -3.31
N GLY A 687 18.48 21.65 -3.14
CA GLY A 687 18.69 20.71 -4.23
C GLY A 687 17.86 19.43 -4.05
N GLY A 688 18.30 18.51 -3.22
CA GLY A 688 17.72 17.18 -3.10
C GLY A 688 16.22 17.17 -2.77
N LEU A 689 15.79 17.93 -1.76
CA LEU A 689 14.38 17.96 -1.37
C LEU A 689 13.49 18.58 -2.46
N ILE A 690 13.91 19.69 -3.05
CA ILE A 690 13.15 20.36 -4.13
C ILE A 690 13.00 19.41 -5.32
N ASP A 691 14.06 18.76 -5.76
CA ASP A 691 14.02 17.80 -6.87
C ASP A 691 13.12 16.61 -6.56
N ALA A 692 13.17 16.08 -5.33
CA ALA A 692 12.30 15.01 -4.89
C ALA A 692 10.82 15.43 -4.87
N ILE A 693 10.52 16.64 -4.38
CA ILE A 693 9.16 17.21 -4.40
C ILE A 693 8.66 17.38 -5.82
N LYS A 694 9.47 17.99 -6.71
CA LYS A 694 9.09 18.22 -8.12
C LYS A 694 8.74 16.92 -8.85
N LYS A 695 9.45 15.85 -8.57
CA LYS A 695 9.14 14.51 -9.12
C LYS A 695 7.87 13.92 -8.50
N ALA A 696 7.74 13.99 -7.18
CA ALA A 696 6.65 13.36 -6.44
C ALA A 696 5.29 14.04 -6.68
N LYS A 697 5.24 15.38 -6.78
CA LYS A 697 3.99 16.16 -6.95
C LYS A 697 3.21 15.84 -8.23
N ASN A 698 3.82 15.16 -9.20
CA ASN A 698 3.16 14.76 -10.45
C ASN A 698 2.38 13.43 -10.32
N ARG A 699 2.48 12.74 -9.18
CA ARG A 699 1.86 11.44 -8.96
C ARG A 699 1.16 11.30 -7.61
N LYS A 700 1.44 12.19 -6.68
CA LYS A 700 0.75 12.22 -5.37
C LYS A 700 0.59 13.64 -4.86
N GLN A 701 -0.45 13.84 -4.09
CA GLN A 701 -0.68 15.10 -3.39
C GLN A 701 0.31 15.25 -2.23
N ILE A 702 0.95 16.42 -2.17
CA ILE A 702 1.86 16.80 -1.09
C ILE A 702 1.31 18.04 -0.40
N ILE A 703 1.13 17.98 0.91
CA ILE A 703 0.75 19.10 1.76
C ILE A 703 1.92 19.37 2.70
N MET A 704 2.56 20.51 2.58
CA MET A 704 3.78 20.83 3.31
C MET A 704 3.62 22.13 4.10
N VAL A 705 3.85 22.07 5.40
CA VAL A 705 3.96 23.26 6.24
C VAL A 705 5.38 23.76 6.19
N SER A 706 5.60 25.04 5.87
CA SER A 706 6.96 25.58 5.76
C SER A 706 7.05 27.05 6.15
N HIS A 707 8.21 27.43 6.66
CA HIS A 707 8.66 28.81 6.88
C HIS A 707 9.70 29.26 5.84
N ASN A 708 10.09 28.38 4.92
CA ASN A 708 11.15 28.62 3.95
C ASN A 708 10.56 28.90 2.57
N ALA A 709 10.81 30.10 2.00
CA ALA A 709 10.36 30.48 0.67
C ALA A 709 10.84 29.54 -0.44
N THR A 710 11.96 28.87 -0.26
CA THR A 710 12.50 27.92 -1.24
C THR A 710 11.50 26.83 -1.58
N ILE A 711 10.75 26.33 -0.60
CA ILE A 711 9.80 25.23 -0.81
C ILE A 711 8.64 25.65 -1.70
N PRO A 712 7.86 26.72 -1.42
CA PRO A 712 6.77 27.11 -2.30
C PRO A 712 7.25 27.62 -3.66
N MET A 713 8.36 28.36 -3.72
CA MET A 713 8.82 28.99 -4.94
C MET A 713 9.59 28.02 -5.85
N LEU A 714 10.67 27.40 -5.36
CA LEU A 714 11.46 26.47 -6.18
C LEU A 714 10.83 25.08 -6.30
N GLY A 715 10.01 24.66 -5.32
CA GLY A 715 9.18 23.45 -5.41
C GLY A 715 8.00 23.60 -6.37
N ASP A 716 7.76 24.83 -6.84
CA ASP A 716 6.61 25.19 -7.69
C ASP A 716 5.30 24.70 -7.09
N ALA A 717 4.90 25.31 -5.98
CA ALA A 717 3.62 25.00 -5.34
C ALA A 717 2.46 25.40 -6.25
N GLN A 718 1.50 24.49 -6.43
CA GLN A 718 0.27 24.82 -7.15
C GLN A 718 -0.69 25.64 -6.27
N ASN A 719 -0.60 25.43 -4.95
CA ASN A 719 -1.51 26.05 -4.01
C ASN A 719 -0.77 26.52 -2.75
N ILE A 720 -1.12 27.70 -2.29
CA ILE A 720 -0.58 28.33 -1.09
C ILE A 720 -1.69 28.51 -0.08
N ILE A 721 -1.53 27.95 1.10
CA ILE A 721 -2.49 28.06 2.19
C ILE A 721 -1.93 29.06 3.19
N VAL A 722 -2.57 30.21 3.27
CA VAL A 722 -2.17 31.32 4.13
C VAL A 722 -2.89 31.21 5.47
N CYS A 723 -2.12 31.08 6.54
CA CYS A 723 -2.62 31.06 7.92
C CYS A 723 -2.34 32.42 8.59
N LYS A 724 -3.38 33.07 9.09
CA LYS A 724 -3.30 34.30 9.89
C LYS A 724 -3.97 34.11 11.23
N ASN A 725 -3.44 34.78 12.25
CA ASN A 725 -4.08 34.91 13.57
C ASN A 725 -4.18 36.39 13.91
N GLU A 726 -5.38 36.92 13.89
CA GLU A 726 -5.68 38.31 14.21
C GLU A 726 -6.63 38.35 15.42
N ASN A 727 -6.19 38.95 16.51
CA ASN A 727 -7.00 39.07 17.73
C ASN A 727 -7.53 37.75 18.27
N ASN A 728 -6.75 36.68 18.21
CA ASN A 728 -7.11 35.31 18.59
C ASN A 728 -8.18 34.65 17.68
N PHE A 729 -8.46 35.23 16.53
CA PHE A 729 -9.26 34.60 15.49
C PHE A 729 -8.33 34.08 14.38
N ILE A 730 -8.41 32.80 14.11
CA ILE A 730 -7.56 32.13 13.12
C ILE A 730 -8.30 32.08 11.78
N THR A 731 -7.65 32.56 10.74
CA THR A 731 -8.13 32.46 9.35
C THR A 731 -7.17 31.62 8.54
N ILE A 732 -7.68 30.60 7.84
CA ILE A 732 -6.89 29.71 6.98
C ILE A 732 -7.58 29.61 5.63
N LYS A 733 -6.95 30.13 4.59
CA LYS A 733 -7.50 30.16 3.22
C LYS A 733 -6.46 29.74 2.20
N SER A 734 -6.91 29.12 1.10
CA SER A 734 -6.08 28.69 -0.01
C SER A 734 -6.16 29.61 -1.20
N TYR A 735 -5.03 29.77 -1.88
CA TYR A 735 -4.86 30.57 -3.09
C TYR A 735 -3.91 29.85 -4.04
N LEU A 736 -4.19 29.89 -5.33
CA LEU A 736 -3.21 29.43 -6.31
C LEU A 736 -2.00 30.39 -6.35
N LEU A 737 -0.83 29.89 -6.71
CA LEU A 737 0.41 30.70 -6.73
C LEU A 737 0.29 31.93 -7.64
N GLU A 738 -0.51 31.82 -8.68
CA GLU A 738 -0.81 32.86 -9.67
C GLU A 738 -1.97 33.82 -9.31
N GLU A 739 -2.58 33.63 -8.14
CA GLU A 739 -3.70 34.46 -7.68
C GLU A 739 -3.25 35.68 -6.88
N ASP A 740 -4.22 36.54 -6.60
CA ASP A 740 -4.05 37.66 -5.71
C ASP A 740 -4.64 37.38 -4.33
N TYR A 741 -3.90 37.74 -3.31
CA TYR A 741 -4.32 37.74 -1.91
C TYR A 741 -4.59 39.19 -1.49
N GLU A 742 -5.83 39.55 -1.21
CA GLU A 742 -6.28 40.89 -0.73
C GLU A 742 -5.92 42.05 -1.66
N GLN A 743 -5.18 42.13 -2.58
CA GLN A 743 -4.69 43.15 -3.50
C GLN A 743 -3.18 43.02 -3.78
N GLN A 744 -2.55 41.94 -3.31
CA GLN A 744 -1.16 41.63 -3.58
C GLN A 744 -1.06 40.25 -4.25
N ASN A 745 -0.09 40.09 -5.13
CA ASN A 745 0.17 38.75 -5.65
C ASN A 745 0.56 37.77 -4.52
N VAL A 746 0.10 36.52 -4.57
CA VAL A 746 0.45 35.49 -3.59
C VAL A 746 1.98 35.32 -3.48
N THR A 747 2.72 35.50 -4.57
CA THR A 747 4.19 35.49 -4.56
C THR A 747 4.79 36.58 -3.67
N ASP A 748 4.15 37.77 -3.58
CA ASP A 748 4.57 38.83 -2.69
C ASP A 748 4.29 38.52 -1.24
N VAL A 749 3.14 37.90 -0.97
CA VAL A 749 2.79 37.40 0.38
C VAL A 749 3.79 36.34 0.84
N ILE A 750 4.22 35.40 -0.03
CA ILE A 750 5.29 34.46 0.28
C ILE A 750 6.57 35.22 0.65
N ALA A 751 7.00 36.17 -0.20
CA ALA A 751 8.20 36.95 0.04
C ALA A 751 8.15 37.69 1.39
N ASP A 752 7.00 38.29 1.74
CA ASP A 752 6.81 39.04 2.98
C ASP A 752 6.84 38.14 4.22
N LEU A 753 6.17 36.97 4.19
CA LEU A 753 6.07 36.06 5.31
C LEU A 753 7.34 35.22 5.56
N THR A 754 8.12 34.95 4.51
CA THR A 754 9.23 33.99 4.60
C THR A 754 10.61 34.60 4.35
N ASP A 755 10.72 35.68 3.53
CA ASP A 755 12.00 36.30 3.12
C ASP A 755 12.20 37.73 3.63
N GLY A 756 11.22 38.27 4.33
CA GLY A 756 11.23 39.67 4.80
C GLY A 756 10.98 40.68 3.70
N GLY A 757 10.24 40.28 2.65
CA GLY A 757 9.76 41.09 1.56
C GLY A 757 10.74 41.31 0.42
N LYS A 758 10.21 41.77 -0.73
CA LYS A 758 10.99 42.11 -1.94
C LYS A 758 12.18 43.04 -1.66
N PRO A 759 12.09 44.07 -0.76
CA PRO A 759 13.25 44.90 -0.42
C PRO A 759 14.41 44.11 0.20
N SER A 760 14.11 43.14 1.06
CA SER A 760 15.12 42.26 1.68
C SER A 760 15.79 41.38 0.65
N ILE A 761 15.01 40.76 -0.24
CA ILE A 761 15.50 39.96 -1.36
C ILE A 761 16.43 40.78 -2.23
N LYS A 762 16.02 42.02 -2.62
CA LYS A 762 16.81 42.91 -3.45
C LYS A 762 18.14 43.35 -2.78
N LYS A 763 18.15 43.51 -1.42
CA LYS A 763 19.39 43.76 -0.66
C LYS A 763 20.33 42.57 -0.67
N ARG A 764 19.78 41.32 -0.48
CA ARG A 764 20.56 40.11 -0.54
C ARG A 764 21.18 39.90 -1.94
N PHE A 765 20.40 40.08 -2.99
CA PHE A 765 20.87 40.06 -4.37
C PHE A 765 22.09 40.92 -4.61
N LYS A 766 22.01 42.21 -4.16
CA LYS A 766 23.14 43.12 -4.22
C LYS A 766 24.36 42.66 -3.39
N LYS A 767 24.15 42.15 -2.18
CA LYS A 767 25.24 41.70 -1.30
C LYS A 767 25.96 40.47 -1.86
N TYR A 768 25.23 39.57 -2.49
CA TYR A 768 25.83 38.40 -3.16
C TYR A 768 26.47 38.74 -4.50
N ASN A 769 26.38 40.01 -4.95
CA ASN A 769 26.89 40.44 -6.24
C ASN A 769 26.36 39.62 -7.44
N ILE A 770 25.12 39.17 -7.35
CA ILE A 770 24.48 38.44 -8.42
C ILE A 770 24.11 39.48 -9.51
N ARG A 771 24.61 39.24 -10.72
CA ARG A 771 24.28 40.01 -11.91
C ARG A 771 23.48 39.15 -12.84
N SER A 772 22.44 39.72 -13.45
CA SER A 772 21.46 39.02 -14.28
C SER A 772 22.01 38.35 -15.54
N PHE A 773 23.24 38.64 -15.92
CA PHE A 773 23.92 38.05 -17.10
C PHE A 773 25.07 37.08 -16.73
N VAL A 774 25.30 36.82 -15.45
CA VAL A 774 26.31 35.86 -15.00
C VAL A 774 25.61 34.55 -14.60
N GLU A 775 25.94 33.52 -15.34
CA GLU A 775 25.53 32.16 -14.96
C GLU A 775 26.07 31.82 -13.56
N VAL A 776 25.19 31.45 -12.65
CA VAL A 776 25.63 30.78 -11.42
C VAL A 776 26.07 29.38 -11.84
N LYS A 777 27.38 29.18 -12.02
CA LYS A 777 27.93 27.83 -12.20
C LYS A 777 27.52 27.03 -10.97
N ASN A 778 26.54 26.16 -11.11
CA ASN A 778 26.33 25.10 -10.16
C ASN A 778 27.59 24.23 -10.18
N ASP A 779 28.40 24.30 -9.12
CA ASP A 779 29.54 23.45 -8.89
C ASP A 779 29.06 21.99 -8.66
N GLU A 780 28.56 21.34 -9.71
CA GLU A 780 28.26 19.90 -9.70
C GLU A 780 29.52 19.02 -9.56
N ASN A 781 30.71 19.64 -9.56
CA ASN A 781 32.01 18.94 -9.53
C ASN A 781 32.80 19.13 -8.22
N LYS A 782 32.16 19.45 -7.10
CA LYS A 782 32.83 19.39 -5.79
C LYS A 782 32.20 18.33 -4.89
N ASN A 783 32.21 17.07 -5.35
CA ASN A 783 32.11 15.93 -4.47
C ASN A 783 33.18 14.92 -4.89
N ILE A 784 34.35 15.08 -4.35
CA ILE A 784 35.31 14.01 -4.10
C ILE A 784 35.30 13.72 -2.61
#